data_ed57e88debe964a5fb07d55c5cf3557b
#
_entry.id   ed57e88debe964a5fb07d55c5cf3557b
#
_cell.length_a   1.000
_cell.length_b   1.000
_cell.length_c   1.000
_cell.angle_alpha   90.00
_cell.angle_beta   90.00
_cell.angle_gamma   90.00
#
_symmetry.space_group_name_H-M   'P 1'
#
loop_
_entity.id
_entity.type
_entity.pdbx_description
1 polymer ?
#
loop_
_entity_poly.entity_id
_entity_poly.type
_entity_poly.pdbx_seq_one_letter_code
_entity_poly.pdbx_strand_id
1 'polypeptide(L)'
;MSITNVPELFGSMVFNDTVMKERLPKDVYKKLKKTMREGTAIDADVAAVVATAMKDWAISKGATHYTHWFQPMTGITAEKHDSFITPTDDGHVMMEFSGKELIKGEPDASSFPSGGLRATFEARGYTAWDPTSYAFVKDGSLYIPTAFCSYTGQILDKKTPLLRSMDAISTQACRILKLFGKDVKRVTTTVGPEQEYFLIDREDYAKRKDLIFTGRTLFGAMPPKGQEMDDHYFGALRPRVAAFMQDLDEELWKLGILSKTKHNEVAPCQHEMAPVFTTTNIATDHNQLTMEVMRTVAQKHGFTCLLHEKPFEGVNGSGKHNNWSISTDRGENLLEPGKNPSENTQFILFLTAVIKAVDEYQDLLRISVASAGNDHRLGANEAPPAIISMFIGDELQSILDSIESGAEYTDVYKTKMDLGAAVLPPIPKDTTDRNRTSPFAFTGNKFEFRSLGSAVNIACANVMLNTAVAEELRQFADELEGAEDFEAAVYALIKREIKAHKRIIFTGNGYDESWVVEAEKRGLLNFKSAADAFPHYVDQKNLDLFAKHNVYTSAEIHSRMETQLEEYNKILHIEAMTMSDMVREEITPACIAFENELAGTVNAKKAAGVTGGMEAGLLGKVSELTEELYAKSAALDEAVAAVPTDDNEKAAHYYHDVVISAMDEVRAPADKLEGLVGKKFWPFPTYSDILFYV
;
A
#
# COMPACT_ATOMS: atom_id res chain seq x y z
N MET A 1 15.02 26.77 -18.03
CA MET A 1 13.83 26.09 -17.51
C MET A 1 12.71 27.13 -17.44
N SER A 2 11.56 26.86 -18.03
CA SER A 2 10.37 27.71 -17.84
C SER A 2 9.91 27.55 -16.38
N ILE A 3 9.56 28.64 -15.74
CA ILE A 3 9.01 28.61 -14.39
C ILE A 3 7.63 27.95 -14.50
N THR A 4 7.45 26.80 -13.84
CA THR A 4 6.17 26.08 -13.80
C THR A 4 5.16 26.88 -12.97
N ASN A 5 4.06 27.30 -13.61
CA ASN A 5 2.95 27.94 -12.89
C ASN A 5 2.05 26.84 -12.28
N VAL A 6 2.39 26.41 -11.07
CA VAL A 6 1.69 25.31 -10.37
C VAL A 6 0.18 25.54 -10.24
N PRO A 7 -0.33 26.73 -9.85
CA PRO A 7 -1.77 26.99 -9.79
C PRO A 7 -2.53 26.77 -11.11
N GLU A 8 -1.90 27.08 -12.25
CA GLU A 8 -2.51 26.84 -13.58
C GLU A 8 -2.36 25.41 -14.04
N LEU A 9 -1.28 24.73 -13.65
CA LEU A 9 -1.00 23.36 -13.98
C LEU A 9 -1.89 22.38 -13.23
N PHE A 10 -2.16 22.67 -11.93
CA PHE A 10 -2.86 21.77 -11.04
C PHE A 10 -4.26 21.44 -11.54
N GLY A 11 -4.54 20.13 -11.72
CA GLY A 11 -5.83 19.62 -12.20
C GLY A 11 -6.15 19.99 -13.66
N SER A 12 -5.16 20.45 -14.45
CA SER A 12 -5.38 20.86 -15.84
C SER A 12 -5.85 19.71 -16.74
N MET A 13 -5.61 18.47 -16.33
CA MET A 13 -6.01 17.23 -17.03
C MET A 13 -7.13 16.48 -16.28
N VAL A 14 -7.88 17.15 -15.40
CA VAL A 14 -8.95 16.56 -14.60
C VAL A 14 -10.28 17.23 -14.92
N PHE A 15 -11.33 16.44 -15.10
CA PHE A 15 -12.72 16.93 -15.23
C PHE A 15 -13.24 17.28 -13.83
N ASN A 16 -12.64 18.30 -13.24
CA ASN A 16 -12.85 18.74 -11.87
C ASN A 16 -14.05 19.70 -11.73
N ASP A 17 -14.28 20.16 -10.52
CA ASP A 17 -15.42 21.05 -10.19
C ASP A 17 -15.46 22.33 -11.01
N THR A 18 -14.30 22.93 -11.33
CA THR A 18 -14.20 24.12 -12.17
C THR A 18 -14.65 23.83 -13.59
N VAL A 19 -14.14 22.74 -14.18
CA VAL A 19 -14.51 22.29 -15.54
C VAL A 19 -16.00 21.92 -15.60
N MET A 20 -16.51 21.23 -14.58
CA MET A 20 -17.93 20.88 -14.49
C MET A 20 -18.82 22.13 -14.46
N LYS A 21 -18.46 23.16 -13.70
CA LYS A 21 -19.21 24.44 -13.66
C LYS A 21 -19.21 25.18 -14.98
N GLU A 22 -18.11 25.10 -15.73
CA GLU A 22 -17.96 25.77 -17.02
C GLU A 22 -18.70 25.04 -18.14
N ARG A 23 -18.72 23.71 -18.10
CA ARG A 23 -19.18 22.84 -19.22
C ARG A 23 -20.59 22.30 -19.05
N LEU A 24 -21.12 22.24 -17.81
CA LEU A 24 -22.44 21.67 -17.55
C LEU A 24 -23.50 22.77 -17.37
N PRO A 25 -24.75 22.53 -17.82
CA PRO A 25 -25.91 23.33 -17.43
C PRO A 25 -26.01 23.39 -15.88
N LYS A 26 -26.45 24.54 -15.35
CA LYS A 26 -26.49 24.78 -13.90
C LYS A 26 -27.28 23.76 -13.09
N ASP A 27 -28.37 23.28 -13.63
CA ASP A 27 -29.23 22.26 -13.02
C ASP A 27 -28.58 20.87 -13.03
N VAL A 28 -27.93 20.47 -14.12
CA VAL A 28 -27.17 19.22 -14.25
C VAL A 28 -25.99 19.24 -13.30
N TYR A 29 -25.23 20.34 -13.25
CA TYR A 29 -24.14 20.51 -12.30
C TYR A 29 -24.61 20.34 -10.84
N LYS A 30 -25.74 20.97 -10.46
CA LYS A 30 -26.29 20.85 -9.11
C LYS A 30 -26.70 19.42 -8.77
N LYS A 31 -27.34 18.70 -9.72
CA LYS A 31 -27.71 17.29 -9.53
C LYS A 31 -26.49 16.40 -9.38
N LEU A 32 -25.48 16.54 -10.24
CA LEU A 32 -24.24 15.80 -10.14
C LEU A 32 -23.52 16.05 -8.79
N LYS A 33 -23.43 17.32 -8.37
CA LYS A 33 -22.83 17.67 -7.06
C LYS A 33 -23.61 17.11 -5.88
N LYS A 34 -24.94 16.99 -6.00
CA LYS A 34 -25.75 16.33 -4.99
C LYS A 34 -25.42 14.83 -4.92
N THR A 35 -25.35 14.15 -6.06
CA THR A 35 -24.91 12.74 -6.11
C THR A 35 -23.54 12.54 -5.46
N MET A 36 -22.54 13.36 -5.82
CA MET A 36 -21.19 13.28 -5.27
C MET A 36 -21.15 13.50 -3.76
N ARG A 37 -21.95 14.42 -3.24
CA ARG A 37 -21.94 14.80 -1.82
C ARG A 37 -22.81 13.89 -0.95
N GLU A 38 -23.96 13.48 -1.46
CA GLU A 38 -24.98 12.77 -0.67
C GLU A 38 -25.01 11.26 -0.96
N GLY A 39 -24.25 10.78 -1.97
CA GLY A 39 -24.22 9.36 -2.34
C GLY A 39 -25.51 8.85 -2.99
N THR A 40 -26.29 9.74 -3.64
CA THR A 40 -27.54 9.37 -4.34
C THR A 40 -27.24 8.89 -5.76
N ALA A 41 -28.08 7.98 -6.29
CA ALA A 41 -27.95 7.51 -7.66
C ALA A 41 -28.11 8.67 -8.67
N ILE A 42 -27.39 8.57 -9.79
CA ILE A 42 -27.46 9.54 -10.87
C ILE A 42 -28.57 9.19 -11.88
N ASP A 43 -29.31 10.19 -12.35
CA ASP A 43 -30.33 10.01 -13.39
C ASP A 43 -29.68 9.81 -14.77
N ALA A 44 -30.25 8.95 -15.61
CA ALA A 44 -29.76 8.68 -16.97
C ALA A 44 -29.66 9.94 -17.84
N ASP A 45 -30.63 10.86 -17.74
CA ASP A 45 -30.63 12.13 -18.47
C ASP A 45 -29.48 13.04 -18.04
N VAL A 46 -29.16 13.06 -16.75
CA VAL A 46 -28.01 13.79 -16.21
C VAL A 46 -26.71 13.17 -16.75
N ALA A 47 -26.61 11.85 -16.75
CA ALA A 47 -25.43 11.15 -17.26
C ALA A 47 -25.21 11.41 -18.76
N ALA A 48 -26.26 11.50 -19.57
CA ALA A 48 -26.12 11.81 -20.98
C ALA A 48 -25.51 13.19 -21.25
N VAL A 49 -25.93 14.20 -20.50
CA VAL A 49 -25.36 15.56 -20.60
C VAL A 49 -23.93 15.61 -20.10
N VAL A 50 -23.63 14.91 -18.99
CA VAL A 50 -22.28 14.81 -18.44
C VAL A 50 -21.35 14.11 -19.44
N ALA A 51 -21.78 13.00 -20.06
CA ALA A 51 -20.99 12.26 -21.04
C ALA A 51 -20.56 13.14 -22.21
N THR A 52 -21.49 13.89 -22.79
CA THR A 52 -21.21 14.82 -23.89
C THR A 52 -20.21 15.90 -23.47
N ALA A 53 -20.44 16.54 -22.34
CA ALA A 53 -19.54 17.59 -21.84
C ALA A 53 -18.14 17.05 -21.51
N MET A 54 -18.07 15.87 -20.94
CA MET A 54 -16.81 15.18 -20.59
C MET A 54 -16.03 14.79 -21.85
N LYS A 55 -16.68 14.25 -22.88
CA LYS A 55 -16.09 13.95 -24.18
C LYS A 55 -15.54 15.22 -24.85
N ASP A 56 -16.34 16.29 -24.95
CA ASP A 56 -15.94 17.53 -25.61
C ASP A 56 -14.74 18.18 -24.88
N TRP A 57 -14.74 18.11 -23.55
CA TRP A 57 -13.58 18.52 -22.75
C TRP A 57 -12.37 17.64 -23.02
N ALA A 58 -12.51 16.32 -23.00
CA ALA A 58 -11.42 15.37 -23.23
C ALA A 58 -10.80 15.55 -24.62
N ILE A 59 -11.62 15.72 -25.66
CA ILE A 59 -11.15 16.05 -27.03
C ILE A 59 -10.36 17.35 -27.02
N SER A 60 -10.81 18.39 -26.31
CA SER A 60 -10.06 19.66 -26.17
C SER A 60 -8.71 19.50 -25.47
N LYS A 61 -8.50 18.40 -24.75
CA LYS A 61 -7.25 17.98 -24.11
C LYS A 61 -6.45 16.99 -24.95
N GLY A 62 -6.89 16.69 -26.17
CA GLY A 62 -6.20 15.80 -27.12
C GLY A 62 -6.58 14.32 -27.01
N ALA A 63 -7.60 13.98 -26.25
CA ALA A 63 -8.07 12.59 -26.16
C ALA A 63 -8.82 12.16 -27.43
N THR A 64 -8.55 10.93 -27.87
CA THR A 64 -9.24 10.27 -28.99
C THR A 64 -9.97 9.01 -28.54
N HIS A 65 -9.66 8.52 -27.35
CA HIS A 65 -10.19 7.31 -26.76
C HIS A 65 -10.70 7.59 -25.34
N TYR A 66 -11.46 6.64 -24.82
CA TYR A 66 -11.85 6.58 -23.41
C TYR A 66 -11.63 5.18 -22.86
N THR A 67 -11.49 5.07 -21.54
CA THR A 67 -11.41 3.79 -20.84
C THR A 67 -12.19 3.84 -19.52
N HIS A 68 -12.88 2.76 -19.21
CA HIS A 68 -13.36 2.48 -17.87
C HIS A 68 -12.20 1.93 -17.05
N TRP A 69 -11.69 2.79 -16.21
CA TRP A 69 -10.51 2.51 -15.37
C TRP A 69 -10.94 2.00 -14.00
N PHE A 70 -10.49 0.82 -13.62
CA PHE A 70 -10.87 0.18 -12.36
C PHE A 70 -9.69 -0.54 -11.70
N GLN A 71 -9.89 -0.93 -10.45
CA GLN A 71 -8.90 -1.60 -9.60
C GLN A 71 -9.34 -3.05 -9.36
N PRO A 72 -8.82 -4.03 -10.10
CA PRO A 72 -9.16 -5.44 -9.95
C PRO A 72 -8.68 -6.01 -8.59
N MET A 73 -9.09 -7.23 -8.26
CA MET A 73 -8.68 -7.89 -7.00
C MET A 73 -7.16 -8.07 -6.91
N THR A 74 -6.49 -8.30 -8.04
CA THR A 74 -5.02 -8.39 -8.15
C THR A 74 -4.49 -7.36 -9.14
N GLY A 75 -3.19 -7.06 -9.06
CA GLY A 75 -2.56 -6.05 -9.91
C GLY A 75 -2.88 -4.61 -9.47
N ILE A 76 -2.47 -3.64 -10.28
CA ILE A 76 -2.58 -2.21 -9.94
C ILE A 76 -3.91 -1.65 -10.45
N THR A 77 -4.08 -1.63 -11.78
CA THR A 77 -5.28 -1.10 -12.46
C THR A 77 -5.59 -1.93 -13.70
N ALA A 78 -6.81 -1.80 -14.19
CA ALA A 78 -7.26 -2.41 -15.43
C ALA A 78 -7.95 -1.37 -16.31
N GLU A 79 -7.70 -1.47 -17.61
CA GLU A 79 -8.18 -0.54 -18.62
C GLU A 79 -8.37 -1.21 -19.97
N LYS A 80 -9.37 -0.76 -20.73
CA LYS A 80 -9.61 -1.15 -22.12
C LYS A 80 -10.02 0.09 -22.88
N HIS A 81 -9.20 0.55 -23.83
CA HIS A 81 -9.41 1.79 -24.56
C HIS A 81 -10.31 1.57 -25.75
N ASP A 82 -11.43 2.29 -25.79
CA ASP A 82 -12.33 2.37 -26.93
C ASP A 82 -12.27 3.78 -27.55
N SER A 83 -12.28 3.86 -28.88
CA SER A 83 -12.28 5.15 -29.57
C SER A 83 -13.66 5.82 -29.49
N PHE A 84 -13.69 7.17 -29.49
CA PHE A 84 -14.93 7.93 -29.62
C PHE A 84 -15.54 7.88 -31.02
N ILE A 85 -14.89 7.25 -32.00
CA ILE A 85 -15.37 7.28 -33.41
C ILE A 85 -16.63 6.45 -33.58
N THR A 86 -17.61 7.06 -34.24
CA THR A 86 -18.83 6.40 -34.77
C THR A 86 -18.89 6.63 -36.26
N PRO A 87 -19.10 5.58 -37.10
CA PRO A 87 -19.16 5.75 -38.54
C PRO A 87 -20.47 6.50 -38.94
N THR A 88 -20.36 7.30 -39.99
CA THR A 88 -21.50 7.95 -40.62
C THR A 88 -21.82 7.29 -41.96
N ASP A 89 -23.06 7.45 -42.47
CA ASP A 89 -23.53 6.79 -43.69
C ASP A 89 -22.80 7.26 -44.96
N ASP A 90 -22.12 8.41 -44.89
CA ASP A 90 -21.38 9.00 -46.01
C ASP A 90 -19.89 8.60 -46.07
N GLY A 91 -19.46 7.65 -45.20
CA GLY A 91 -18.09 7.14 -45.12
C GLY A 91 -17.13 8.00 -44.28
N HIS A 92 -17.66 8.98 -43.55
CA HIS A 92 -16.93 9.74 -42.57
C HIS A 92 -17.11 9.15 -41.15
N VAL A 93 -16.55 9.81 -40.12
CA VAL A 93 -16.72 9.46 -38.72
C VAL A 93 -17.09 10.70 -37.92
N MET A 94 -17.86 10.50 -36.85
CA MET A 94 -18.08 11.51 -35.82
C MET A 94 -17.49 11.03 -34.50
N MET A 95 -17.27 11.96 -33.59
CA MET A 95 -16.83 11.66 -32.22
C MET A 95 -18.05 11.66 -31.30
N GLU A 96 -18.41 10.49 -30.76
CA GLU A 96 -19.58 10.29 -29.95
C GLU A 96 -19.22 9.60 -28.62
N PHE A 97 -19.97 9.90 -27.57
CA PHE A 97 -19.89 9.25 -26.29
C PHE A 97 -21.21 9.45 -25.55
N SER A 98 -21.93 8.39 -25.36
CA SER A 98 -23.27 8.44 -24.78
C SER A 98 -23.28 8.30 -23.26
N GLY A 99 -24.37 8.73 -22.62
CA GLY A 99 -24.56 8.49 -21.18
C GLY A 99 -24.58 7.01 -20.81
N LYS A 100 -25.00 6.13 -21.72
CA LYS A 100 -24.95 4.67 -21.52
C LYS A 100 -23.51 4.19 -21.45
N GLU A 101 -22.65 4.67 -22.35
CA GLU A 101 -21.23 4.34 -22.38
C GLU A 101 -20.49 4.92 -21.16
N LEU A 102 -20.91 6.09 -20.66
CA LEU A 102 -20.36 6.64 -19.41
C LEU A 102 -20.73 5.78 -18.21
N ILE A 103 -22.01 5.41 -18.07
CA ILE A 103 -22.50 4.69 -16.89
C ILE A 103 -21.97 3.26 -16.83
N LYS A 104 -21.89 2.55 -17.96
CA LYS A 104 -21.68 1.12 -18.02
C LYS A 104 -20.75 0.72 -19.16
N GLY A 105 -19.74 -0.10 -18.84
CA GLY A 105 -18.97 -0.86 -19.81
C GLY A 105 -19.20 -2.36 -19.65
N GLU A 106 -18.80 -3.14 -20.66
CA GLU A 106 -18.94 -4.60 -20.68
C GLU A 106 -17.58 -5.27 -21.02
N PRO A 107 -16.57 -5.18 -20.13
CA PRO A 107 -15.29 -5.83 -20.37
C PRO A 107 -15.40 -7.35 -20.26
N ASP A 108 -14.42 -8.06 -20.85
CA ASP A 108 -14.27 -9.50 -20.65
C ASP A 108 -13.72 -9.77 -19.24
N ALA A 109 -14.52 -10.43 -18.41
CA ALA A 109 -14.15 -10.78 -17.04
C ALA A 109 -13.38 -12.09 -16.94
N SER A 110 -13.23 -12.87 -18.02
CA SER A 110 -12.61 -14.21 -17.99
C SER A 110 -11.12 -14.17 -17.66
N SER A 111 -10.45 -13.04 -17.94
CA SER A 111 -9.02 -12.84 -17.68
C SER A 111 -8.70 -12.34 -16.26
N PHE A 112 -9.73 -12.02 -15.46
CA PHE A 112 -9.52 -11.52 -14.09
C PHE A 112 -9.72 -12.64 -13.06
N PRO A 113 -8.87 -12.68 -12.01
CA PRO A 113 -9.05 -13.57 -10.88
C PRO A 113 -10.43 -13.37 -10.24
N SER A 114 -11.10 -14.44 -9.92
CA SER A 114 -12.44 -14.38 -9.33
C SER A 114 -12.62 -15.25 -8.09
N GLY A 115 -11.60 -16.04 -7.71
CA GLY A 115 -11.65 -16.93 -6.53
C GLY A 115 -12.94 -17.77 -6.47
N GLY A 116 -13.40 -18.25 -7.63
CA GLY A 116 -14.62 -19.05 -7.74
C GLY A 116 -15.95 -18.27 -7.84
N LEU A 117 -15.96 -16.95 -7.74
CA LEU A 117 -17.19 -16.14 -7.88
C LEU A 117 -17.80 -16.19 -9.28
N ARG A 118 -16.97 -16.32 -10.29
CA ARG A 118 -17.38 -16.40 -11.69
C ARG A 118 -17.36 -17.86 -12.15
N ALA A 119 -18.44 -18.33 -12.76
CA ALA A 119 -18.43 -19.62 -13.42
C ALA A 119 -17.46 -19.61 -14.62
N THR A 120 -16.82 -20.77 -14.89
CA THR A 120 -15.75 -20.87 -15.92
C THR A 120 -16.24 -20.44 -17.32
N PHE A 121 -17.52 -20.64 -17.62
CA PHE A 121 -18.11 -20.26 -18.91
C PHE A 121 -18.58 -18.80 -18.99
N GLU A 122 -18.60 -18.06 -17.88
CA GLU A 122 -18.97 -16.65 -17.86
C GLU A 122 -17.78 -15.80 -18.32
N ALA A 123 -17.95 -15.06 -19.42
CA ALA A 123 -16.92 -14.15 -19.92
C ALA A 123 -17.25 -12.69 -19.66
N ARG A 124 -18.54 -12.30 -19.63
CA ARG A 124 -18.94 -10.91 -19.50
C ARG A 124 -18.85 -10.40 -18.07
N GLY A 125 -18.26 -9.21 -17.89
CA GLY A 125 -18.33 -8.42 -16.67
C GLY A 125 -18.97 -7.06 -16.95
N TYR A 126 -19.17 -6.29 -15.91
CA TYR A 126 -19.70 -4.93 -15.99
C TYR A 126 -18.84 -3.97 -15.19
N THR A 127 -18.55 -2.81 -15.81
CA THR A 127 -18.04 -1.65 -15.08
C THR A 127 -19.17 -0.66 -14.83
N ALA A 128 -19.11 0.05 -13.70
CA ALA A 128 -20.08 1.07 -13.34
C ALA A 128 -19.36 2.37 -12.97
N TRP A 129 -19.72 3.49 -13.61
CA TRP A 129 -19.13 4.78 -13.32
C TRP A 129 -19.27 5.17 -11.85
N ASP A 130 -18.14 5.60 -11.25
CA ASP A 130 -18.12 6.24 -9.94
C ASP A 130 -18.06 7.76 -10.09
N PRO A 131 -19.18 8.47 -9.91
CA PRO A 131 -19.22 9.93 -10.03
C PRO A 131 -18.52 10.65 -8.86
N THR A 132 -18.14 9.94 -7.80
CA THR A 132 -17.45 10.52 -6.62
C THR A 132 -15.94 10.63 -6.81
N SER A 133 -15.40 10.06 -7.88
CA SER A 133 -14.02 10.23 -8.33
C SER A 133 -13.96 10.92 -9.67
N TYR A 134 -13.01 11.83 -9.85
CA TYR A 134 -12.93 12.64 -11.06
C TYR A 134 -12.36 11.86 -12.24
N ALA A 135 -12.99 11.98 -13.42
CA ALA A 135 -12.39 11.54 -14.67
C ALA A 135 -11.20 12.45 -15.05
N PHE A 136 -10.22 11.89 -15.76
CA PHE A 136 -9.00 12.61 -16.13
C PHE A 136 -8.52 12.18 -17.52
N VAL A 137 -7.67 13.01 -18.15
CA VAL A 137 -7.03 12.69 -19.43
C VAL A 137 -5.57 12.38 -19.19
N LYS A 138 -5.13 11.22 -19.68
CA LYS A 138 -3.75 10.75 -19.66
C LYS A 138 -3.46 10.01 -20.97
N ASP A 139 -2.30 10.19 -21.56
CA ASP A 139 -1.80 9.48 -22.74
C ASP A 139 -2.82 9.43 -23.92
N GLY A 140 -3.53 10.55 -24.16
CA GLY A 140 -4.50 10.66 -25.27
C GLY A 140 -5.83 9.93 -25.05
N SER A 141 -6.13 9.50 -23.82
CA SER A 141 -7.37 8.86 -23.45
C SER A 141 -8.04 9.54 -22.27
N LEU A 142 -9.38 9.50 -22.25
CA LEU A 142 -10.22 9.85 -21.11
C LEU A 142 -10.33 8.64 -20.18
N TYR A 143 -9.87 8.77 -18.96
CA TYR A 143 -9.95 7.74 -17.90
C TYR A 143 -11.17 8.03 -17.02
N ILE A 144 -12.05 7.06 -16.90
CA ILE A 144 -13.29 7.15 -16.14
C ILE A 144 -13.20 6.17 -14.96
N PRO A 145 -13.09 6.64 -13.70
CA PRO A 145 -13.07 5.77 -12.55
C PRO A 145 -14.37 4.96 -12.44
N THR A 146 -14.23 3.63 -12.30
CA THR A 146 -15.37 2.71 -12.26
C THR A 146 -15.22 1.63 -11.20
N ALA A 147 -16.34 1.07 -10.77
CA ALA A 147 -16.44 -0.23 -10.14
C ALA A 147 -16.42 -1.36 -11.18
N PHE A 148 -16.17 -2.60 -10.76
CA PHE A 148 -16.19 -3.77 -11.64
C PHE A 148 -16.81 -4.98 -10.95
N CYS A 149 -17.72 -5.66 -11.68
CA CYS A 149 -18.39 -6.86 -11.18
C CYS A 149 -18.54 -7.94 -12.29
N SER A 150 -18.83 -9.18 -11.85
CA SER A 150 -19.14 -10.30 -12.72
C SER A 150 -20.49 -10.11 -13.44
N TYR A 151 -20.79 -10.99 -14.39
CA TYR A 151 -22.09 -11.04 -15.07
C TYR A 151 -23.29 -11.16 -14.11
N THR A 152 -23.09 -11.86 -13.00
CA THR A 152 -24.11 -12.08 -11.96
C THR A 152 -24.10 -11.01 -10.87
N GLY A 153 -23.23 -10.00 -10.97
CA GLY A 153 -23.17 -8.85 -10.06
C GLY A 153 -22.28 -9.00 -8.84
N GLN A 154 -21.52 -10.10 -8.73
CA GLN A 154 -20.54 -10.24 -7.65
C GLN A 154 -19.34 -9.31 -7.88
N ILE A 155 -18.85 -8.72 -6.82
CA ILE A 155 -17.82 -7.69 -6.87
C ILE A 155 -16.44 -8.30 -7.09
N LEU A 156 -15.76 -7.87 -8.16
CA LEU A 156 -14.44 -8.33 -8.59
C LEU A 156 -13.37 -7.20 -8.53
N ASP A 157 -13.66 -6.12 -7.81
CA ASP A 157 -12.79 -4.96 -7.65
C ASP A 157 -12.48 -4.63 -6.20
N LYS A 158 -11.63 -3.61 -5.99
CA LYS A 158 -11.25 -3.06 -4.68
C LYS A 158 -12.03 -1.78 -4.34
N LYS A 159 -12.58 -1.07 -5.33
CA LYS A 159 -13.30 0.20 -5.14
C LYS A 159 -14.68 0.01 -4.52
N THR A 160 -15.45 -0.96 -4.98
CA THR A 160 -16.83 -1.16 -4.48
C THR A 160 -16.87 -1.45 -2.98
N PRO A 161 -16.05 -2.36 -2.43
CA PRO A 161 -16.00 -2.56 -0.98
C PRO A 161 -15.56 -1.30 -0.22
N LEU A 162 -14.63 -0.52 -0.79
CA LEU A 162 -14.20 0.73 -0.19
C LEU A 162 -15.36 1.73 -0.07
N LEU A 163 -16.13 1.94 -1.12
CA LEU A 163 -17.31 2.81 -1.11
C LEU A 163 -18.36 2.32 -0.09
N ARG A 164 -18.63 1.01 -0.06
CA ARG A 164 -19.55 0.40 0.92
C ARG A 164 -19.07 0.62 2.37
N SER A 165 -17.77 0.47 2.63
CA SER A 165 -17.20 0.71 3.97
C SER A 165 -17.27 2.18 4.40
N MET A 166 -17.08 3.11 3.44
CA MET A 166 -17.24 4.54 3.69
C MET A 166 -18.70 4.91 4.00
N ASP A 167 -19.67 4.27 3.36
CA ASP A 167 -21.09 4.46 3.67
C ASP A 167 -21.45 3.86 5.03
N ALA A 168 -20.89 2.71 5.39
CA ALA A 168 -21.10 2.07 6.69
C ALA A 168 -20.62 2.97 7.84
N ILE A 169 -19.37 3.45 7.79
CA ILE A 169 -18.85 4.34 8.85
C ILE A 169 -19.57 5.68 8.88
N SER A 170 -19.94 6.24 7.73
CA SER A 170 -20.73 7.47 7.65
C SER A 170 -22.05 7.34 8.38
N THR A 171 -22.78 6.24 8.12
CA THR A 171 -24.07 5.97 8.74
C THR A 171 -23.97 5.95 10.27
N GLN A 172 -23.00 5.24 10.82
CA GLN A 172 -22.87 5.07 12.26
C GLN A 172 -22.30 6.33 12.95
N ALA A 173 -21.33 6.99 12.32
CA ALA A 173 -20.80 8.25 12.85
C ALA A 173 -21.85 9.36 12.87
N CYS A 174 -22.73 9.45 11.87
CA CYS A 174 -23.85 10.41 11.87
C CYS A 174 -24.85 10.13 13.00
N ARG A 175 -25.11 8.85 13.34
CA ARG A 175 -25.94 8.50 14.52
C ARG A 175 -25.34 9.06 15.81
N ILE A 176 -24.05 8.82 16.03
CA ILE A 176 -23.34 9.34 17.21
C ILE A 176 -23.37 10.87 17.24
N LEU A 177 -23.04 11.54 16.12
CA LEU A 177 -23.02 13.01 16.05
C LEU A 177 -24.39 13.64 16.33
N LYS A 178 -25.47 12.98 15.93
CA LYS A 178 -26.83 13.41 16.23
C LYS A 178 -27.11 13.42 17.73
N LEU A 179 -26.56 12.46 18.49
CA LEU A 179 -26.68 12.41 19.95
C LEU A 179 -25.93 13.58 20.63
N PHE A 180 -24.83 14.04 20.01
CA PHE A 180 -24.14 15.28 20.42
C PHE A 180 -24.82 16.58 19.90
N GLY A 181 -26.04 16.48 19.36
CA GLY A 181 -26.79 17.63 18.85
C GLY A 181 -26.29 18.22 17.53
N LYS A 182 -25.45 17.49 16.78
CA LYS A 182 -24.89 17.94 15.50
C LYS A 182 -25.71 17.39 14.32
N ASP A 183 -26.20 18.31 13.48
CA ASP A 183 -26.84 17.96 12.19
C ASP A 183 -25.77 17.80 11.09
N VAL A 184 -25.23 16.59 10.99
CA VAL A 184 -24.25 16.18 9.97
C VAL A 184 -24.93 15.22 9.00
N LYS A 185 -24.82 15.49 7.69
CA LYS A 185 -25.45 14.68 6.66
C LYS A 185 -24.60 13.51 6.21
N ARG A 186 -23.29 13.70 6.21
CA ARG A 186 -22.31 12.69 5.82
C ARG A 186 -21.02 12.86 6.61
N VAL A 187 -20.45 11.73 6.98
CA VAL A 187 -19.07 11.63 7.48
C VAL A 187 -18.25 10.91 6.42
N THR A 188 -17.04 11.36 6.21
CA THR A 188 -16.14 10.80 5.20
C THR A 188 -14.80 10.48 5.85
N THR A 189 -14.26 9.31 5.54
CA THR A 189 -12.87 9.00 5.90
C THR A 189 -11.92 9.70 4.93
N THR A 190 -10.77 10.13 5.46
CA THR A 190 -9.71 10.79 4.72
C THR A 190 -8.42 10.04 4.87
N VAL A 191 -7.60 10.02 3.81
CA VAL A 191 -6.32 9.32 3.79
C VAL A 191 -5.26 10.11 3.04
N GLY A 192 -4.03 10.09 3.57
CA GLY A 192 -2.81 10.54 2.89
C GLY A 192 -1.78 9.42 2.93
N PRO A 193 -1.63 8.61 1.88
CA PRO A 193 -0.63 7.54 1.84
C PRO A 193 0.75 8.09 1.44
N GLU A 194 1.75 7.85 2.26
CA GLU A 194 3.15 8.20 1.99
C GLU A 194 3.78 7.07 1.17
N GLN A 195 4.20 7.33 -0.05
CA GLN A 195 4.73 6.32 -0.96
C GLN A 195 6.25 6.27 -0.93
N GLU A 196 6.80 5.22 -0.36
CA GLU A 196 8.23 4.90 -0.47
C GLU A 196 8.51 4.07 -1.73
N TYR A 197 9.70 4.25 -2.30
CA TYR A 197 10.14 3.58 -3.53
C TYR A 197 11.65 3.62 -3.68
N PHE A 198 12.20 2.69 -4.50
CA PHE A 198 13.60 2.72 -4.91
C PHE A 198 13.73 3.20 -6.36
N LEU A 199 14.78 3.98 -6.63
CA LEU A 199 15.19 4.33 -8.00
C LEU A 199 16.55 3.71 -8.27
N ILE A 200 16.63 2.86 -9.29
CA ILE A 200 17.87 2.24 -9.74
C ILE A 200 18.12 2.53 -11.21
N ASP A 201 19.36 2.40 -11.64
CA ASP A 201 19.70 2.59 -13.05
C ASP A 201 18.99 1.53 -13.92
N ARG A 202 18.41 1.97 -15.03
CA ARG A 202 17.67 1.09 -15.95
C ARG A 202 18.56 0.07 -16.63
N GLU A 203 19.83 0.41 -16.87
CA GLU A 203 20.78 -0.51 -17.50
C GLU A 203 21.15 -1.66 -16.57
N ASP A 204 21.27 -1.39 -15.26
CA ASP A 204 21.54 -2.43 -14.27
C ASP A 204 20.31 -3.29 -14.00
N TYR A 205 19.13 -2.68 -13.93
CA TYR A 205 17.86 -3.42 -13.86
C TYR A 205 17.71 -4.42 -15.01
N ALA A 206 18.00 -4.00 -16.25
CA ALA A 206 17.84 -4.83 -17.44
C ALA A 206 18.77 -6.06 -17.49
N LYS A 207 19.81 -6.09 -16.64
CA LYS A 207 20.77 -7.21 -16.53
C LYS A 207 20.41 -8.20 -15.40
N ARG A 208 19.31 -7.99 -14.68
CA ARG A 208 18.94 -8.82 -13.53
C ARG A 208 17.56 -9.43 -13.72
N LYS A 209 17.52 -10.71 -14.01
CA LYS A 209 16.27 -11.49 -14.17
C LYS A 209 15.39 -11.44 -12.94
N ASP A 210 15.97 -11.51 -11.74
CA ASP A 210 15.23 -11.45 -10.49
C ASP A 210 14.46 -10.13 -10.33
N LEU A 211 15.09 -8.98 -10.60
CA LEU A 211 14.40 -7.68 -10.56
C LEU A 211 13.29 -7.58 -11.62
N ILE A 212 13.52 -8.15 -12.82
CA ILE A 212 12.53 -8.12 -13.91
C ILE A 212 11.31 -8.97 -13.60
N PHE A 213 11.48 -10.19 -13.10
CA PHE A 213 10.38 -11.14 -12.90
C PHE A 213 9.72 -11.03 -11.53
N THR A 214 10.47 -10.63 -10.49
CA THR A 214 9.97 -10.65 -9.11
C THR A 214 9.92 -9.28 -8.45
N GLY A 215 10.58 -8.27 -9.02
CA GLY A 215 10.69 -6.92 -8.44
C GLY A 215 11.67 -6.81 -7.27
N ARG A 216 12.33 -7.92 -6.88
CA ARG A 216 13.35 -7.96 -5.83
C ARG A 216 14.57 -8.77 -6.24
N THR A 217 15.70 -8.52 -5.59
CA THR A 217 16.91 -9.33 -5.78
C THR A 217 16.78 -10.64 -5.01
N LEU A 218 17.06 -11.75 -5.69
CA LEU A 218 17.11 -13.10 -5.10
C LEU A 218 18.54 -13.46 -4.64
N PHE A 219 19.55 -12.76 -5.18
CA PHE A 219 20.96 -12.87 -4.85
C PHE A 219 21.56 -11.48 -4.62
N GLY A 220 22.61 -11.41 -3.82
CA GLY A 220 23.40 -10.19 -3.61
C GLY A 220 24.11 -10.18 -2.28
N ALA A 221 25.45 -10.15 -2.34
CA ALA A 221 26.28 -9.93 -1.18
C ALA A 221 26.22 -8.48 -0.73
N MET A 222 26.25 -8.25 0.60
CA MET A 222 26.28 -6.89 1.13
C MET A 222 27.57 -6.18 0.70
N PRO A 223 27.46 -4.92 0.22
CA PRO A 223 28.63 -4.13 -0.12
C PRO A 223 29.39 -3.70 1.15
N PRO A 224 30.66 -3.22 1.00
CA PRO A 224 31.43 -2.72 2.14
C PRO A 224 30.79 -1.55 2.89
N LYS A 225 29.91 -0.80 2.22
CA LYS A 225 29.07 0.23 2.83
C LYS A 225 27.61 -0.10 2.52
N GLY A 226 26.78 -0.16 3.58
CA GLY A 226 25.33 -0.23 3.49
C GLY A 226 24.69 1.11 3.87
N GLN A 227 23.92 1.11 4.93
CA GLN A 227 23.22 2.30 5.47
C GLN A 227 23.70 2.70 6.88
N GLU A 228 24.90 2.25 7.30
CA GLU A 228 25.40 2.36 8.68
C GLU A 228 25.56 3.81 9.16
N MET A 229 25.73 4.75 8.25
CA MET A 229 25.91 6.16 8.59
C MET A 229 24.63 6.97 8.54
N ASP A 230 23.52 6.38 8.09
CA ASP A 230 22.23 7.07 7.82
C ASP A 230 22.37 8.34 6.96
N ASP A 231 23.48 8.45 6.24
CA ASP A 231 23.88 9.63 5.47
C ASP A 231 23.07 9.86 4.20
N HIS A 232 22.30 8.87 3.76
CA HIS A 232 21.37 9.02 2.64
C HIS A 232 20.11 9.79 3.07
N TYR A 233 19.51 9.47 4.21
CA TYR A 233 18.29 10.13 4.71
C TYR A 233 18.47 11.65 4.88
N PHE A 234 19.60 12.09 5.45
CA PHE A 234 19.93 13.51 5.64
C PHE A 234 20.65 14.12 4.44
N GLY A 235 20.93 13.35 3.40
CA GLY A 235 21.64 13.79 2.21
C GLY A 235 20.81 14.71 1.32
N ALA A 236 21.50 15.58 0.56
CA ALA A 236 20.83 16.36 -0.48
C ALA A 236 20.38 15.44 -1.63
N LEU A 237 19.27 15.80 -2.28
CA LEU A 237 18.80 15.10 -3.48
C LEU A 237 19.87 15.21 -4.58
N ARG A 238 20.28 14.08 -5.12
CA ARG A 238 21.21 14.05 -6.26
C ARG A 238 20.57 14.67 -7.51
N PRO A 239 21.31 15.36 -8.37
CA PRO A 239 20.72 16.13 -9.48
C PRO A 239 19.79 15.34 -10.41
N ARG A 240 20.15 14.08 -10.75
CA ARG A 240 19.33 13.22 -11.61
C ARG A 240 18.02 12.80 -10.91
N VAL A 241 18.10 12.48 -9.62
CA VAL A 241 16.93 12.17 -8.78
C VAL A 241 16.04 13.41 -8.61
N ALA A 242 16.63 14.57 -8.36
CA ALA A 242 15.88 15.83 -8.23
C ALA A 242 15.12 16.17 -9.53
N ALA A 243 15.72 15.94 -10.71
CA ALA A 243 15.05 16.12 -12.00
C ALA A 243 13.88 15.15 -12.18
N PHE A 244 14.06 13.86 -11.85
CA PHE A 244 12.97 12.90 -11.82
C PHE A 244 11.83 13.34 -10.90
N MET A 245 12.14 13.74 -9.67
CA MET A 245 11.13 14.15 -8.68
C MET A 245 10.39 15.43 -9.12
N GLN A 246 11.05 16.34 -9.84
CA GLN A 246 10.41 17.52 -10.40
C GLN A 246 9.39 17.15 -11.47
N ASP A 247 9.79 16.33 -12.44
CA ASP A 247 8.90 15.90 -13.51
C ASP A 247 7.74 15.04 -12.96
N LEU A 248 8.00 14.22 -11.93
CA LEU A 248 6.97 13.46 -11.24
C LEU A 248 5.93 14.39 -10.60
N ASP A 249 6.35 15.41 -9.86
CA ASP A 249 5.43 16.39 -9.27
C ASP A 249 4.57 17.06 -10.34
N GLU A 250 5.16 17.49 -11.46
CA GLU A 250 4.43 18.16 -12.54
C GLU A 250 3.37 17.24 -13.18
N GLU A 251 3.68 15.97 -13.44
CA GLU A 251 2.73 15.00 -13.98
C GLU A 251 1.61 14.69 -12.96
N LEU A 252 1.95 14.54 -11.68
CA LEU A 252 0.96 14.30 -10.64
C LEU A 252 0.04 15.52 -10.43
N TRP A 253 0.57 16.73 -10.45
CA TRP A 253 -0.22 17.96 -10.34
C TRP A 253 -1.19 18.15 -11.51
N LYS A 254 -0.80 17.83 -12.75
CA LYS A 254 -1.72 17.82 -13.91
C LYS A 254 -2.93 16.93 -13.66
N LEU A 255 -2.72 15.79 -13.00
CA LEU A 255 -3.75 14.81 -12.63
C LEU A 255 -4.50 15.16 -11.33
N GLY A 256 -4.25 16.33 -10.74
CA GLY A 256 -4.90 16.79 -9.52
C GLY A 256 -4.43 16.08 -8.24
N ILE A 257 -3.32 15.37 -8.29
CA ILE A 257 -2.72 14.69 -7.14
C ILE A 257 -1.87 15.70 -6.37
N LEU A 258 -2.17 15.87 -5.08
CA LEU A 258 -1.53 16.86 -4.20
C LEU A 258 -0.17 16.35 -3.68
N SER A 259 0.76 15.95 -4.59
CA SER A 259 2.15 15.68 -4.21
C SER A 259 2.75 16.91 -3.53
N LYS A 260 3.28 16.75 -2.32
CA LYS A 260 3.74 17.88 -1.50
C LYS A 260 5.13 17.70 -0.94
N THR A 261 5.45 16.53 -0.41
CA THR A 261 6.72 16.25 0.25
C THR A 261 7.49 15.21 -0.54
N LYS A 262 8.79 15.42 -0.67
CA LYS A 262 9.72 14.50 -1.29
C LYS A 262 11.06 14.57 -0.58
N HIS A 263 11.66 13.43 -0.28
CA HIS A 263 12.97 13.33 0.36
C HIS A 263 13.60 11.95 0.11
N ASN A 264 14.85 11.80 0.55
CA ASN A 264 15.52 10.52 0.60
C ASN A 264 15.04 9.71 1.82
N GLU A 265 15.02 8.40 1.68
CA GLU A 265 14.82 7.45 2.77
C GLU A 265 16.15 6.86 3.25
N VAL A 266 16.11 5.99 4.27
CA VAL A 266 17.32 5.48 4.96
C VAL A 266 18.16 4.59 4.06
N ALA A 267 17.54 3.70 3.27
CA ALA A 267 18.30 2.84 2.36
C ALA A 267 18.87 3.63 1.17
N PRO A 268 20.08 3.28 0.70
CA PRO A 268 20.60 3.85 -0.54
C PRO A 268 19.62 3.68 -1.70
N CYS A 269 19.47 4.70 -2.54
CA CYS A 269 18.51 4.76 -3.66
C CYS A 269 17.02 4.71 -3.27
N GLN A 270 16.70 4.78 -1.99
CA GLN A 270 15.32 4.84 -1.50
C GLN A 270 14.86 6.29 -1.32
N HIS A 271 13.61 6.55 -1.67
CA HIS A 271 12.99 7.86 -1.62
C HIS A 271 11.53 7.75 -1.21
N GLU A 272 10.94 8.87 -0.80
CA GLU A 272 9.53 8.98 -0.46
C GLU A 272 8.86 10.17 -1.15
N MET A 273 7.59 9.99 -1.48
CA MET A 273 6.66 11.05 -1.85
C MET A 273 5.43 10.98 -0.96
N ALA A 274 5.11 12.09 -0.30
CA ALA A 274 3.92 12.20 0.54
C ALA A 274 2.93 13.24 -0.03
N PRO A 275 1.67 12.85 -0.30
CA PRO A 275 0.63 13.76 -0.75
C PRO A 275 -0.08 14.44 0.42
N VAL A 276 -0.79 15.53 0.16
CA VAL A 276 -1.82 16.02 1.06
C VAL A 276 -3.00 15.04 1.03
N PHE A 277 -3.56 14.74 2.19
CA PHE A 277 -4.71 13.85 2.33
C PHE A 277 -5.95 14.34 1.56
N THR A 278 -6.77 13.39 1.13
CA THR A 278 -8.10 13.63 0.55
C THR A 278 -9.07 12.54 0.99
N THR A 279 -10.29 12.53 0.45
CA THR A 279 -11.26 11.46 0.74
C THR A 279 -10.68 10.10 0.36
N THR A 280 -10.94 9.07 1.15
CA THR A 280 -10.29 7.76 0.99
C THR A 280 -10.47 7.17 -0.41
N ASN A 281 -11.65 7.36 -1.04
CA ASN A 281 -11.88 6.92 -2.42
C ASN A 281 -10.94 7.61 -3.41
N ILE A 282 -10.86 8.93 -3.38
CA ILE A 282 -9.97 9.71 -4.27
C ILE A 282 -8.50 9.42 -3.95
N ALA A 283 -8.13 9.34 -2.67
CA ALA A 283 -6.76 9.01 -2.26
C ALA A 283 -6.30 7.65 -2.78
N THR A 284 -7.21 6.67 -2.81
CA THR A 284 -6.93 5.33 -3.35
C THR A 284 -6.69 5.37 -4.85
N ASP A 285 -7.56 6.04 -5.61
CA ASP A 285 -7.36 6.23 -7.06
C ASP A 285 -6.04 6.99 -7.33
N HIS A 286 -5.79 8.06 -6.60
CA HIS A 286 -4.56 8.85 -6.72
C HIS A 286 -3.29 8.03 -6.41
N ASN A 287 -3.32 7.16 -5.40
CA ASN A 287 -2.16 6.31 -5.10
C ASN A 287 -1.87 5.31 -6.22
N GLN A 288 -2.91 4.70 -6.82
CA GLN A 288 -2.73 3.82 -7.97
C GLN A 288 -2.13 4.56 -9.18
N LEU A 289 -2.63 5.76 -9.48
CA LEU A 289 -2.04 6.63 -10.51
C LEU A 289 -0.61 7.03 -10.19
N THR A 290 -0.33 7.39 -8.94
CA THR A 290 1.02 7.74 -8.49
C THR A 290 2.01 6.63 -8.77
N MET A 291 1.67 5.38 -8.43
CA MET A 291 2.51 4.20 -8.68
C MET A 291 2.79 4.00 -10.19
N GLU A 292 1.81 4.22 -11.03
CA GLU A 292 1.95 4.11 -12.48
C GLU A 292 2.81 5.25 -13.04
N VAL A 293 2.53 6.49 -12.66
CA VAL A 293 3.26 7.69 -13.10
C VAL A 293 4.72 7.64 -12.65
N MET A 294 5.02 7.18 -11.43
CA MET A 294 6.38 6.97 -10.94
C MET A 294 7.17 6.06 -11.87
N ARG A 295 6.60 4.93 -12.30
CA ARG A 295 7.26 4.00 -13.22
C ARG A 295 7.51 4.63 -14.60
N THR A 296 6.52 5.34 -15.12
CA THR A 296 6.62 5.98 -16.45
C THR A 296 7.63 7.12 -16.46
N VAL A 297 7.61 7.99 -15.45
CA VAL A 297 8.56 9.11 -15.34
C VAL A 297 9.97 8.61 -15.06
N ALA A 298 10.15 7.56 -14.24
CA ALA A 298 11.46 6.96 -13.99
C ALA A 298 12.14 6.53 -15.30
N GLN A 299 11.39 5.89 -16.20
CA GLN A 299 11.92 5.46 -17.49
C GLN A 299 12.42 6.64 -18.36
N LYS A 300 11.74 7.79 -18.32
CA LYS A 300 12.18 9.01 -19.05
C LYS A 300 13.53 9.53 -18.55
N HIS A 301 13.84 9.29 -17.26
CA HIS A 301 15.10 9.69 -16.63
C HIS A 301 16.18 8.57 -16.65
N GLY A 302 15.93 7.46 -17.34
CA GLY A 302 16.85 6.32 -17.39
C GLY A 302 16.91 5.54 -16.07
N PHE A 303 15.86 5.65 -15.25
CA PHE A 303 15.67 4.88 -14.03
C PHE A 303 14.64 3.77 -14.21
N THR A 304 14.66 2.82 -13.29
CA THR A 304 13.54 1.94 -12.95
C THR A 304 13.08 2.24 -11.53
N CYS A 305 11.79 2.48 -11.35
CA CYS A 305 11.16 2.65 -10.04
C CYS A 305 10.70 1.28 -9.52
N LEU A 306 11.28 0.84 -8.41
CA LEU A 306 10.90 -0.39 -7.73
C LEU A 306 9.89 -0.06 -6.63
N LEU A 307 8.69 -0.65 -6.76
CA LEU A 307 7.60 -0.54 -5.79
C LEU A 307 7.39 -1.89 -5.10
N HIS A 308 8.47 -2.51 -4.67
CA HIS A 308 8.47 -3.76 -3.91
C HIS A 308 8.78 -3.46 -2.44
N GLU A 309 8.26 -4.25 -1.52
CA GLU A 309 8.42 -4.08 -0.08
C GLU A 309 9.86 -4.29 0.39
N LYS A 310 10.59 -5.23 -0.24
CA LYS A 310 11.97 -5.57 0.11
C LYS A 310 12.79 -5.88 -1.15
N PRO A 311 13.15 -4.85 -1.95
CA PRO A 311 13.90 -5.08 -3.18
C PRO A 311 15.33 -5.60 -2.94
N PHE A 312 15.93 -5.22 -1.81
CA PHE A 312 17.31 -5.55 -1.46
C PHE A 312 17.37 -6.07 -0.02
N GLU A 313 18.00 -7.23 0.16
CA GLU A 313 18.24 -7.80 1.47
C GLU A 313 19.27 -6.98 2.24
N GLY A 314 19.16 -6.94 3.59
CA GLY A 314 20.11 -6.27 4.47
C GLY A 314 20.00 -4.74 4.57
N VAL A 315 19.10 -4.10 3.81
CA VAL A 315 18.79 -2.66 3.94
C VAL A 315 17.30 -2.45 4.19
N ASN A 316 16.86 -1.24 4.53
CA ASN A 316 15.45 -0.93 4.76
C ASN A 316 14.58 -1.33 3.55
N GLY A 317 13.38 -1.79 3.83
CA GLY A 317 12.33 -2.00 2.83
C GLY A 317 11.47 -0.77 2.64
N SER A 318 10.55 -0.82 1.66
CA SER A 318 9.62 0.26 1.33
C SER A 318 8.19 -0.09 1.73
N GLY A 319 7.53 0.86 2.35
CA GLY A 319 6.12 0.80 2.71
C GLY A 319 5.31 1.95 2.15
N LYS A 320 4.09 2.09 2.69
CA LYS A 320 3.30 3.32 2.58
C LYS A 320 2.53 3.53 3.87
N HIS A 321 2.87 4.60 4.58
CA HIS A 321 2.17 4.96 5.79
C HIS A 321 0.79 5.52 5.44
N ASN A 322 -0.26 4.85 5.92
CA ASN A 322 -1.64 5.18 5.62
C ASN A 322 -2.19 6.12 6.71
N ASN A 323 -2.07 7.44 6.49
CA ASN A 323 -2.55 8.47 7.42
C ASN A 323 -4.07 8.60 7.31
N TRP A 324 -4.81 7.98 8.22
CA TRP A 324 -6.25 7.87 8.20
C TRP A 324 -6.93 8.75 9.26
N SER A 325 -8.02 9.42 8.89
CA SER A 325 -8.86 10.19 9.79
C SER A 325 -10.33 10.18 9.34
N ILE A 326 -11.21 10.84 10.12
CA ILE A 326 -12.66 10.91 9.90
C ILE A 326 -13.07 12.37 9.94
N SER A 327 -13.79 12.84 8.91
CA SER A 327 -14.26 14.24 8.84
C SER A 327 -15.74 14.34 8.48
N THR A 328 -16.40 15.36 9.02
CA THR A 328 -17.78 15.69 8.64
C THR A 328 -17.86 16.36 7.27
N ASP A 329 -19.07 16.45 6.69
CA ASP A 329 -19.35 17.20 5.46
C ASP A 329 -19.11 18.72 5.59
N ARG A 330 -18.83 19.21 6.79
CA ARG A 330 -18.43 20.60 7.10
C ARG A 330 -16.94 20.77 7.33
N GLY A 331 -16.14 19.68 7.20
CA GLY A 331 -14.70 19.70 7.37
C GLY A 331 -14.20 19.60 8.81
N GLU A 332 -15.08 19.29 9.78
CA GLU A 332 -14.66 19.02 11.16
C GLU A 332 -13.99 17.64 11.23
N ASN A 333 -12.76 17.58 11.70
CA ASN A 333 -12.06 16.33 11.95
C ASN A 333 -12.49 15.76 13.31
N LEU A 334 -13.05 14.55 13.32
CA LEU A 334 -13.57 13.91 14.51
C LEU A 334 -12.48 13.30 15.42
N LEU A 335 -11.26 13.19 14.90
CA LEU A 335 -10.06 12.79 15.64
C LEU A 335 -9.17 13.98 16.02
N GLU A 336 -9.70 15.22 15.95
CA GLU A 336 -9.01 16.41 16.43
C GLU A 336 -9.24 16.57 17.94
N PRO A 337 -8.20 16.41 18.79
CA PRO A 337 -8.35 16.49 20.25
C PRO A 337 -8.71 17.91 20.73
N GLY A 338 -8.36 18.92 19.96
CA GLY A 338 -8.54 20.32 20.33
C GLY A 338 -7.52 20.80 21.35
N LYS A 339 -7.83 21.93 22.01
CA LYS A 339 -6.91 22.54 23.01
C LYS A 339 -6.90 21.82 24.35
N ASN A 340 -8.02 21.24 24.72
CA ASN A 340 -8.24 20.51 25.98
C ASN A 340 -8.77 19.12 25.66
N PRO A 341 -7.91 18.13 25.34
CA PRO A 341 -8.35 16.78 24.95
C PRO A 341 -9.20 16.10 26.01
N SER A 342 -8.90 16.29 27.29
CA SER A 342 -9.62 15.69 28.43
C SER A 342 -11.08 16.16 28.57
N GLU A 343 -11.42 17.33 28.03
CA GLU A 343 -12.77 17.89 28.05
C GLU A 343 -13.55 17.59 26.75
N ASN A 344 -12.88 17.07 25.71
CA ASN A 344 -13.50 16.77 24.43
C ASN A 344 -14.09 15.37 24.41
N THR A 345 -15.24 15.20 25.07
CA THR A 345 -15.92 13.89 25.18
C THR A 345 -16.23 13.26 23.83
N GLN A 346 -16.59 14.05 22.81
CA GLN A 346 -16.82 13.54 21.47
C GLN A 346 -15.55 12.92 20.89
N PHE A 347 -14.43 13.62 20.95
CA PHE A 347 -13.14 13.10 20.49
C PHE A 347 -12.77 11.82 21.23
N ILE A 348 -12.89 11.79 22.55
CA ILE A 348 -12.56 10.61 23.37
C ILE A 348 -13.45 9.42 22.99
N LEU A 349 -14.74 9.65 22.68
CA LEU A 349 -15.65 8.58 22.25
C LEU A 349 -15.21 7.99 20.88
N PHE A 350 -14.87 8.83 19.91
CA PHE A 350 -14.35 8.36 18.61
C PHE A 350 -13.00 7.66 18.76
N LEU A 351 -12.10 8.20 19.60
CA LEU A 351 -10.84 7.54 19.94
C LEU A 351 -11.05 6.16 20.54
N THR A 352 -11.99 6.05 21.48
CA THR A 352 -12.34 4.77 22.13
C THR A 352 -12.90 3.76 21.12
N ALA A 353 -13.72 4.20 20.16
CA ALA A 353 -14.22 3.35 19.09
C ALA A 353 -13.08 2.80 18.21
N VAL A 354 -12.07 3.63 17.89
CA VAL A 354 -10.90 3.18 17.13
C VAL A 354 -10.04 2.19 17.94
N ILE A 355 -9.82 2.46 19.23
CA ILE A 355 -9.07 1.54 20.13
C ILE A 355 -9.75 0.17 20.15
N LYS A 356 -11.07 0.14 20.37
CA LYS A 356 -11.85 -1.09 20.39
C LYS A 356 -11.80 -1.81 19.05
N ALA A 357 -12.00 -1.09 17.93
CA ALA A 357 -11.97 -1.65 16.59
C ALA A 357 -10.62 -2.32 16.27
N VAL A 358 -9.51 -1.67 16.63
CA VAL A 358 -8.16 -2.22 16.40
C VAL A 358 -7.91 -3.45 17.26
N ASP A 359 -8.40 -3.47 18.50
CA ASP A 359 -8.25 -4.63 19.39
C ASP A 359 -9.11 -5.83 18.96
N GLU A 360 -10.38 -5.62 18.61
CA GLU A 360 -11.28 -6.72 18.23
C GLU A 360 -10.99 -7.28 16.83
N TYR A 361 -10.53 -6.42 15.88
CA TYR A 361 -10.31 -6.78 14.49
C TYR A 361 -8.83 -6.66 14.07
N GLN A 362 -7.89 -6.90 15.00
CA GLN A 362 -6.46 -6.92 14.72
C GLN A 362 -6.08 -7.93 13.62
N ASP A 363 -6.81 -9.05 13.52
CA ASP A 363 -6.67 -10.04 12.44
C ASP A 363 -6.97 -9.43 11.06
N LEU A 364 -8.08 -8.71 10.90
CA LEU A 364 -8.43 -8.05 9.64
C LEU A 364 -7.41 -6.98 9.25
N LEU A 365 -6.90 -6.21 10.22
CA LEU A 365 -5.84 -5.24 9.95
C LEU A 365 -4.56 -5.94 9.50
N ARG A 366 -4.15 -7.04 10.12
CA ARG A 366 -2.98 -7.82 9.70
C ARG A 366 -3.17 -8.44 8.32
N ILE A 367 -4.34 -9.03 8.04
CA ILE A 367 -4.71 -9.56 6.73
C ILE A 367 -4.62 -8.48 5.64
N SER A 368 -5.08 -7.27 5.95
CA SER A 368 -5.14 -6.18 4.98
C SER A 368 -3.79 -5.73 4.42
N VAL A 369 -2.72 -6.10 5.09
CA VAL A 369 -1.32 -5.76 4.73
C VAL A 369 -0.47 -7.00 4.45
N ALA A 370 -1.08 -8.19 4.47
CA ALA A 370 -0.39 -9.45 4.20
C ALA A 370 -0.08 -9.61 2.71
N SER A 371 1.15 -9.95 2.39
CA SER A 371 1.61 -10.30 1.04
C SER A 371 2.96 -11.00 1.12
N ALA A 372 3.36 -11.72 0.08
CA ALA A 372 4.69 -12.32 -0.02
C ALA A 372 5.81 -11.28 0.15
N GLY A 373 5.70 -10.13 -0.51
CA GLY A 373 6.66 -9.03 -0.40
C GLY A 373 6.74 -8.45 1.02
N ASN A 374 5.60 -8.27 1.68
CA ASN A 374 5.55 -7.67 3.01
C ASN A 374 6.02 -8.63 4.13
N ASP A 375 5.93 -9.94 3.91
CA ASP A 375 6.51 -10.93 4.83
C ASP A 375 8.03 -10.80 4.93
N HIS A 376 8.72 -10.37 3.88
CA HIS A 376 10.16 -10.08 3.89
C HIS A 376 10.50 -8.75 4.59
N ARG A 377 9.55 -7.82 4.73
CA ARG A 377 9.76 -6.47 5.27
C ARG A 377 9.42 -6.37 6.76
N LEU A 378 8.31 -6.95 7.23
CA LEU A 378 7.79 -6.75 8.57
C LEU A 378 8.74 -7.23 9.67
N GLY A 379 8.82 -6.44 10.74
CA GLY A 379 9.56 -6.80 11.95
C GLY A 379 11.03 -6.37 12.00
N ALA A 380 11.54 -5.67 10.98
CA ALA A 380 12.91 -5.18 10.96
C ALA A 380 13.05 -3.88 10.14
N ASN A 381 14.12 -3.10 10.42
CA ASN A 381 14.51 -1.95 9.61
C ASN A 381 13.36 -0.96 9.36
N GLU A 382 12.81 -0.39 10.42
CA GLU A 382 11.70 0.59 10.42
C GLU A 382 10.33 0.05 10.00
N ALA A 383 10.22 -1.21 9.63
CA ALA A 383 8.93 -1.85 9.40
C ALA A 383 8.35 -2.39 10.72
N PRO A 384 7.07 -2.13 11.04
CA PRO A 384 6.47 -2.61 12.28
C PRO A 384 6.40 -4.14 12.30
N PRO A 385 6.31 -4.75 13.50
CA PRO A 385 6.11 -6.19 13.63
C PRO A 385 4.74 -6.62 13.11
N ALA A 386 4.57 -7.94 12.92
CA ALA A 386 3.30 -8.54 12.52
C ALA A 386 2.20 -8.41 13.58
N ILE A 387 2.57 -8.17 14.85
CA ILE A 387 1.63 -7.93 15.96
C ILE A 387 1.05 -6.52 15.79
N ILE A 388 -0.28 -6.45 15.66
CA ILE A 388 -0.96 -5.16 15.66
C ILE A 388 -1.03 -4.62 17.09
N SER A 389 -0.49 -3.41 17.30
CA SER A 389 -0.60 -2.65 18.54
C SER A 389 -0.77 -1.17 18.23
N MET A 390 -1.24 -0.40 19.21
CA MET A 390 -1.55 1.01 19.04
C MET A 390 -0.68 1.89 19.93
N PHE A 391 -0.15 2.98 19.38
CA PHE A 391 0.50 4.06 20.12
C PHE A 391 -0.38 5.30 20.09
N ILE A 392 -0.64 5.92 21.26
CA ILE A 392 -1.50 7.11 21.37
C ILE A 392 -0.80 8.33 21.98
N GLY A 393 0.43 8.17 22.44
CA GLY A 393 1.20 9.22 23.12
C GLY A 393 0.87 9.35 24.61
N ASP A 394 1.80 9.98 25.35
CA ASP A 394 1.74 10.02 26.82
C ASP A 394 0.55 10.81 27.37
N GLU A 395 0.18 11.90 26.70
CA GLU A 395 -0.94 12.74 27.12
C GLU A 395 -2.28 12.00 27.06
N LEU A 396 -2.58 11.39 25.90
CA LEU A 396 -3.82 10.63 25.75
C LEU A 396 -3.82 9.38 26.64
N GLN A 397 -2.68 8.72 26.80
CA GLN A 397 -2.55 7.60 27.74
C GLN A 397 -2.93 8.05 29.16
N SER A 398 -2.39 9.17 29.62
CA SER A 398 -2.69 9.70 30.98
C SER A 398 -4.17 10.10 31.14
N ILE A 399 -4.80 10.64 30.08
CA ILE A 399 -6.23 10.97 30.07
C ILE A 399 -7.06 9.66 30.20
N LEU A 400 -6.75 8.63 29.41
CA LEU A 400 -7.46 7.36 29.45
C LEU A 400 -7.30 6.66 30.81
N ASP A 401 -6.10 6.70 31.39
CA ASP A 401 -5.83 6.14 32.72
C ASP A 401 -6.60 6.90 33.83
N SER A 402 -6.77 8.22 33.72
CA SER A 402 -7.56 9.01 34.64
C SER A 402 -9.06 8.66 34.56
N ILE A 403 -9.58 8.45 33.34
CA ILE A 403 -10.98 8.03 33.14
C ILE A 403 -11.19 6.63 33.71
N GLU A 404 -10.28 5.70 33.48
CA GLU A 404 -10.37 4.34 34.02
C GLU A 404 -10.38 4.31 35.56
N SER A 405 -9.43 5.02 36.18
CA SER A 405 -9.30 5.09 37.63
C SER A 405 -10.35 5.96 38.29
N GLY A 406 -10.93 6.92 37.59
CA GLY A 406 -11.79 7.97 38.13
C GLY A 406 -11.01 9.06 38.86
N ALA A 407 -9.71 9.16 38.68
CA ALA A 407 -8.86 10.21 39.22
C ALA A 407 -8.99 11.49 38.39
N GLU A 408 -8.75 12.65 39.04
CA GLU A 408 -8.71 13.94 38.32
C GLU A 408 -7.48 14.00 37.41
N TYR A 409 -7.68 14.35 36.14
CA TYR A 409 -6.59 14.57 35.21
C TYR A 409 -5.90 15.92 35.52
N THR A 410 -4.59 15.90 35.73
CA THR A 410 -3.77 17.09 35.89
C THR A 410 -2.93 17.31 34.65
N ASP A 411 -3.13 18.45 33.99
CA ASP A 411 -2.42 18.84 32.73
C ASP A 411 -0.92 19.08 33.04
N VAL A 412 -0.09 18.09 32.74
CA VAL A 412 1.37 18.11 33.03
C VAL A 412 2.20 18.46 31.79
N TYR A 413 1.59 18.48 30.59
CA TYR A 413 2.35 18.39 29.32
C TYR A 413 2.53 19.70 28.53
N LYS A 414 1.92 20.83 28.96
CA LYS A 414 2.08 22.11 28.26
C LYS A 414 3.41 22.81 28.60
N THR A 415 4.52 22.34 28.05
CA THR A 415 5.80 23.02 28.15
C THR A 415 6.29 23.54 26.81
N LYS A 416 6.76 24.79 26.81
CA LYS A 416 7.53 25.32 25.67
C LYS A 416 8.96 24.82 25.79
N MET A 417 9.54 24.43 24.69
CA MET A 417 10.94 24.06 24.58
C MET A 417 11.76 25.27 24.18
N ASP A 418 12.69 25.66 25.02
CA ASP A 418 13.69 26.71 24.74
C ASP A 418 15.01 26.00 24.34
N LEU A 419 15.47 26.26 23.13
CA LEU A 419 16.71 25.66 22.61
C LEU A 419 17.98 26.38 23.08
N GLY A 420 17.85 27.40 23.95
CA GLY A 420 18.97 28.10 24.56
C GLY A 420 19.74 29.07 23.64
N ALA A 421 19.27 29.35 22.43
CA ALA A 421 19.82 30.27 21.49
C ALA A 421 18.91 31.49 21.36
N ALA A 422 19.40 32.69 21.68
CA ALA A 422 18.60 33.90 21.75
C ALA A 422 17.87 34.28 20.45
N VAL A 423 18.33 33.82 19.30
CA VAL A 423 17.73 34.03 17.99
C VAL A 423 16.63 33.05 17.65
N LEU A 424 16.48 31.95 18.39
CA LEU A 424 15.47 30.93 18.15
C LEU A 424 14.24 31.18 19.02
N PRO A 425 13.04 31.21 18.42
CA PRO A 425 11.82 31.33 19.20
C PRO A 425 11.59 30.05 20.03
N PRO A 426 11.01 30.17 21.24
CA PRO A 426 10.58 28.98 21.97
C PRO A 426 9.48 28.29 21.19
N ILE A 427 9.62 26.97 20.99
CA ILE A 427 8.67 26.11 20.29
C ILE A 427 7.79 25.35 21.28
N PRO A 428 6.49 25.20 21.02
CA PRO A 428 5.65 24.34 21.84
C PRO A 428 6.18 22.89 21.76
N LYS A 429 6.30 22.22 22.91
CA LYS A 429 6.64 20.81 22.94
C LYS A 429 5.41 20.03 22.43
N ASP A 430 5.63 19.19 21.42
CA ASP A 430 4.62 18.22 21.00
C ASP A 430 4.51 17.12 22.06
N THR A 431 3.29 16.77 22.44
CA THR A 431 3.00 15.74 23.45
C THR A 431 2.87 14.34 22.81
N THR A 432 2.84 14.26 21.48
CA THR A 432 2.78 13.03 20.72
C THR A 432 4.12 12.80 20.00
N ASP A 433 5.02 12.03 20.63
CA ASP A 433 6.15 11.47 19.89
C ASP A 433 5.65 10.33 18.98
N ARG A 434 6.24 10.23 17.79
CA ARG A 434 5.94 9.14 16.86
C ARG A 434 6.72 7.90 17.30
N ASN A 435 6.10 6.92 17.93
CA ASN A 435 6.75 5.64 18.17
C ASN A 435 6.97 4.94 16.81
N ARG A 436 8.19 4.99 16.29
CA ARG A 436 8.57 4.44 14.96
C ARG A 436 8.33 2.94 14.83
N THR A 437 8.27 2.22 15.95
CA THR A 437 8.07 0.77 15.98
C THR A 437 6.59 0.37 16.07
N SER A 438 5.68 1.32 16.29
CA SER A 438 4.25 1.03 16.40
C SER A 438 3.62 0.85 15.02
N PRO A 439 2.87 -0.23 14.77
CA PRO A 439 2.17 -0.44 13.52
C PRO A 439 0.97 0.51 13.31
N PHE A 440 0.40 1.04 14.40
CA PHE A 440 -0.77 1.91 14.35
C PHE A 440 -0.62 3.04 15.39
N ALA A 441 -0.25 4.24 14.94
CA ALA A 441 0.10 5.35 15.82
C ALA A 441 -0.83 6.55 15.63
N PHE A 442 -1.27 7.14 16.74
CA PHE A 442 -1.96 8.44 16.74
C PHE A 442 -0.93 9.57 16.58
N THR A 443 -1.10 10.41 15.57
CA THR A 443 -0.17 11.49 15.23
C THR A 443 -0.86 12.86 15.23
N GLY A 444 -1.49 13.20 16.35
CA GLY A 444 -2.08 14.51 16.62
C GLY A 444 -3.57 14.63 16.27
N ASN A 445 -3.99 14.26 15.07
CA ASN A 445 -5.41 14.30 14.64
C ASN A 445 -5.78 13.23 13.61
N LYS A 446 -4.96 12.19 13.53
CA LYS A 446 -5.11 11.06 12.62
C LYS A 446 -4.36 9.85 13.16
N PHE A 447 -4.67 8.69 12.63
CA PHE A 447 -3.90 7.47 12.84
C PHE A 447 -3.04 7.17 11.62
N GLU A 448 -1.82 6.78 11.86
CA GLU A 448 -0.86 6.35 10.86
C GLU A 448 -0.73 4.82 10.92
N PHE A 449 -1.26 4.13 9.93
CA PHE A 449 -1.11 2.68 9.79
C PHE A 449 0.12 2.38 8.93
N ARG A 450 1.19 1.88 9.54
CA ARG A 450 2.55 1.77 8.97
C ARG A 450 2.87 0.44 8.33
N SER A 451 2.00 -0.56 8.50
CA SER A 451 2.28 -1.93 8.06
C SER A 451 2.07 -2.15 6.56
N LEU A 452 1.52 -1.19 5.81
CA LEU A 452 1.27 -1.35 4.38
C LEU A 452 2.58 -1.41 3.60
N GLY A 453 2.67 -2.37 2.68
CA GLY A 453 3.80 -2.49 1.76
C GLY A 453 3.74 -1.47 0.61
N SER A 454 4.88 -1.20 -0.02
CA SER A 454 5.00 -0.23 -1.12
C SER A 454 4.16 -0.60 -2.35
N ALA A 455 4.03 -1.89 -2.66
CA ALA A 455 3.29 -2.37 -3.83
C ALA A 455 1.78 -2.44 -3.65
N VAL A 456 1.30 -2.52 -2.39
CA VAL A 456 -0.11 -2.82 -2.12
C VAL A 456 -1.06 -1.67 -2.45
N ASN A 457 -2.29 -2.02 -2.81
CA ASN A 457 -3.39 -1.06 -2.92
C ASN A 457 -3.92 -0.75 -1.51
N ILE A 458 -4.07 0.52 -1.19
CA ILE A 458 -4.52 0.97 0.13
C ILE A 458 -6.01 0.69 0.41
N ALA A 459 -6.80 0.31 -0.60
CA ALA A 459 -8.23 0.05 -0.43
C ALA A 459 -8.50 -1.00 0.65
N CYS A 460 -7.77 -2.12 0.64
CA CYS A 460 -8.02 -3.23 1.57
C CYS A 460 -7.87 -2.78 3.04
N ALA A 461 -6.76 -2.12 3.37
CA ALA A 461 -6.53 -1.60 4.73
C ALA A 461 -7.64 -0.63 5.17
N ASN A 462 -8.06 0.27 4.27
CA ASN A 462 -9.11 1.23 4.58
C ASN A 462 -10.50 0.56 4.67
N VAL A 463 -10.80 -0.46 3.87
CA VAL A 463 -12.04 -1.25 3.99
C VAL A 463 -12.13 -1.89 5.37
N MET A 464 -11.06 -2.57 5.81
CA MET A 464 -11.05 -3.26 7.11
C MET A 464 -11.19 -2.26 8.26
N LEU A 465 -10.40 -1.19 8.25
CA LEU A 465 -10.43 -0.16 9.29
C LEU A 465 -11.79 0.55 9.34
N ASN A 466 -12.31 1.00 8.22
CA ASN A 466 -13.61 1.69 8.16
C ASN A 466 -14.75 0.78 8.67
N THR A 467 -14.75 -0.50 8.30
CA THR A 467 -15.82 -1.44 8.68
C THR A 467 -15.74 -1.79 10.17
N ALA A 468 -14.54 -2.03 10.68
CA ALA A 468 -14.33 -2.29 12.10
C ALA A 468 -14.77 -1.10 12.96
N VAL A 469 -14.36 0.12 12.61
CA VAL A 469 -14.77 1.33 13.33
C VAL A 469 -16.28 1.59 13.19
N ALA A 470 -16.88 1.29 12.03
CA ALA A 470 -18.33 1.38 11.85
C ALA A 470 -19.10 0.46 12.79
N GLU A 471 -18.60 -0.75 13.02
CA GLU A 471 -19.23 -1.69 13.97
C GLU A 471 -19.21 -1.16 15.40
N GLU A 472 -18.06 -0.62 15.83
CA GLU A 472 -17.95 -0.09 17.19
C GLU A 472 -18.83 1.15 17.40
N LEU A 473 -18.84 2.04 16.41
CA LEU A 473 -19.76 3.19 16.45
C LEU A 473 -21.22 2.76 16.43
N ARG A 474 -21.58 1.66 15.74
CA ARG A 474 -22.93 1.09 15.75
C ARG A 474 -23.31 0.61 17.17
N GLN A 475 -22.44 -0.18 17.80
CA GLN A 475 -22.66 -0.68 19.15
C GLN A 475 -22.83 0.50 20.14
N PHE A 476 -21.97 1.52 20.02
CA PHE A 476 -22.06 2.72 20.86
C PHE A 476 -23.37 3.49 20.62
N ALA A 477 -23.77 3.65 19.36
CA ALA A 477 -25.02 4.31 19.03
C ALA A 477 -26.24 3.54 19.56
N ASP A 478 -26.28 2.22 19.40
CA ASP A 478 -27.38 1.37 19.88
C ASP A 478 -27.57 1.48 21.40
N GLU A 479 -26.46 1.58 22.16
CA GLU A 479 -26.50 1.76 23.62
C GLU A 479 -26.91 3.19 24.00
N LEU A 480 -26.34 4.19 23.36
CA LEU A 480 -26.51 5.60 23.75
C LEU A 480 -27.84 6.20 23.30
N GLU A 481 -28.48 5.70 22.23
CA GLU A 481 -29.79 6.19 21.76
C GLU A 481 -30.91 5.94 22.76
N GLY A 482 -30.77 4.96 23.66
CA GLY A 482 -31.73 4.64 24.69
C GLY A 482 -31.44 5.24 26.07
N ALA A 483 -30.38 6.02 26.24
CA ALA A 483 -29.92 6.51 27.52
C ALA A 483 -30.79 7.68 28.04
N GLU A 484 -31.24 7.62 29.27
CA GLU A 484 -31.98 8.72 29.95
C GLU A 484 -31.05 9.91 30.29
N ASP A 485 -29.80 9.61 30.67
CA ASP A 485 -28.73 10.57 30.94
C ASP A 485 -27.59 10.29 29.98
N PHE A 486 -27.54 11.07 28.89
CA PHE A 486 -26.54 10.87 27.80
C PHE A 486 -25.11 11.08 28.27
N GLU A 487 -24.83 12.12 29.08
CA GLU A 487 -23.46 12.42 29.52
C GLU A 487 -22.93 11.33 30.45
N ALA A 488 -23.74 10.87 31.41
CA ALA A 488 -23.37 9.78 32.29
C ALA A 488 -23.19 8.46 31.54
N ALA A 489 -24.03 8.18 30.54
CA ALA A 489 -23.96 6.97 29.73
C ALA A 489 -22.68 6.96 28.84
N VAL A 490 -22.35 8.08 28.22
CA VAL A 490 -21.10 8.22 27.42
C VAL A 490 -19.86 7.98 28.28
N TYR A 491 -19.82 8.60 29.49
CA TYR A 491 -18.69 8.41 30.40
C TYR A 491 -18.56 6.96 30.88
N ALA A 492 -19.65 6.32 31.23
CA ALA A 492 -19.67 4.93 31.65
C ALA A 492 -19.23 3.98 30.52
N LEU A 493 -19.71 4.23 29.30
CA LEU A 493 -19.32 3.49 28.09
C LEU A 493 -17.81 3.63 27.85
N ILE A 494 -17.29 4.84 27.74
CA ILE A 494 -15.86 5.10 27.52
C ILE A 494 -15.01 4.38 28.57
N LYS A 495 -15.35 4.52 29.85
CA LYS A 495 -14.62 3.88 30.95
C LYS A 495 -14.60 2.35 30.82
N ARG A 496 -15.73 1.75 30.48
CA ARG A 496 -15.86 0.30 30.29
C ARG A 496 -15.02 -0.20 29.13
N GLU A 497 -15.14 0.46 27.97
CA GLU A 497 -14.45 0.04 26.75
C GLU A 497 -12.93 0.23 26.85
N ILE A 498 -12.46 1.33 27.41
CA ILE A 498 -11.03 1.53 27.65
C ILE A 498 -10.48 0.41 28.54
N LYS A 499 -11.16 0.09 29.63
CA LYS A 499 -10.73 -1.00 30.53
C LYS A 499 -10.65 -2.35 29.83
N ALA A 500 -11.57 -2.63 28.90
CA ALA A 500 -11.62 -3.89 28.18
C ALA A 500 -10.55 -3.99 27.08
N HIS A 501 -10.25 -2.88 26.38
CA HIS A 501 -9.50 -2.87 25.13
C HIS A 501 -8.11 -2.20 25.21
N LYS A 502 -7.72 -1.63 26.36
CA LYS A 502 -6.40 -1.00 26.53
C LYS A 502 -5.21 -1.96 26.34
N ARG A 503 -5.43 -3.27 26.29
CA ARG A 503 -4.40 -4.28 26.02
C ARG A 503 -3.70 -4.07 24.69
N ILE A 504 -4.37 -3.44 23.72
CA ILE A 504 -3.80 -3.14 22.39
C ILE A 504 -2.81 -1.96 22.42
N ILE A 505 -2.89 -1.10 23.44
CA ILE A 505 -2.05 0.09 23.57
C ILE A 505 -0.65 -0.30 24.07
N PHE A 506 0.38 0.09 23.32
CA PHE A 506 1.77 -0.18 23.66
C PHE A 506 2.66 1.00 23.32
N THR A 507 3.44 1.48 24.29
CA THR A 507 4.32 2.65 24.17
C THR A 507 5.80 2.29 24.10
N GLY A 508 6.15 1.01 24.20
CA GLY A 508 7.53 0.52 24.20
C GLY A 508 8.11 0.27 22.81
N ASN A 509 9.28 -0.35 22.76
CA ASN A 509 9.97 -0.76 21.53
C ASN A 509 9.34 -2.04 20.97
N GLY A 510 8.61 -1.93 19.86
CA GLY A 510 7.96 -3.06 19.18
C GLY A 510 8.92 -4.07 18.54
N TYR A 511 10.21 -3.73 18.39
CA TYR A 511 11.25 -4.65 17.87
C TYR A 511 11.89 -5.53 18.94
N ASP A 512 11.64 -5.26 20.22
CA ASP A 512 12.21 -6.03 21.30
C ASP A 512 11.51 -7.40 21.42
N GLU A 513 12.28 -8.47 21.56
CA GLU A 513 11.72 -9.82 21.73
C GLU A 513 10.81 -9.94 22.96
N SER A 514 11.05 -9.13 23.99
CA SER A 514 10.19 -9.05 25.17
C SER A 514 8.77 -8.58 24.83
N TRP A 515 8.62 -7.80 23.75
CA TRP A 515 7.29 -7.39 23.27
C TRP A 515 6.47 -8.58 22.75
N VAL A 516 7.10 -9.50 22.03
CA VAL A 516 6.40 -10.71 21.53
C VAL A 516 5.84 -11.50 22.72
N VAL A 517 6.64 -11.68 23.78
CA VAL A 517 6.22 -12.38 25.00
C VAL A 517 5.11 -11.62 25.74
N GLU A 518 5.22 -10.31 25.80
CA GLU A 518 4.20 -9.46 26.45
C GLU A 518 2.88 -9.43 25.64
N ALA A 519 2.96 -9.35 24.33
CA ALA A 519 1.81 -9.38 23.45
C ALA A 519 1.03 -10.71 23.57
N GLU A 520 1.73 -11.83 23.64
CA GLU A 520 1.13 -13.15 23.87
C GLU A 520 0.39 -13.19 25.22
N LYS A 521 1.00 -12.67 26.31
CA LYS A 521 0.32 -12.56 27.61
C LYS A 521 -0.92 -11.70 27.58
N ARG A 522 -0.93 -10.65 26.76
CA ARG A 522 -2.10 -9.78 26.54
C ARG A 522 -3.16 -10.43 25.66
N GLY A 523 -2.86 -11.58 25.03
CA GLY A 523 -3.74 -12.28 24.09
C GLY A 523 -3.85 -11.56 22.73
N LEU A 524 -2.79 -10.85 22.30
CA LEU A 524 -2.71 -10.25 20.98
C LEU A 524 -2.28 -11.30 19.95
N LEU A 525 -2.76 -11.13 18.71
CA LEU A 525 -2.45 -12.03 17.61
C LEU A 525 -1.07 -11.75 17.01
N ASN A 526 -0.38 -12.80 16.58
CA ASN A 526 0.90 -12.71 15.91
C ASN A 526 0.94 -13.63 14.69
N PHE A 527 0.31 -13.21 13.60
CA PHE A 527 0.37 -13.91 12.30
C PHE A 527 1.65 -13.49 11.59
N LYS A 528 2.70 -14.28 11.72
CA LYS A 528 4.04 -13.95 11.20
C LYS A 528 4.10 -13.89 9.69
N SER A 529 3.33 -14.73 9.00
CA SER A 529 3.27 -14.79 7.55
C SER A 529 1.90 -14.46 6.98
N ALA A 530 1.85 -14.19 5.69
CA ALA A 530 0.60 -14.05 4.96
C ALA A 530 -0.17 -15.39 4.90
N ALA A 531 0.54 -16.52 4.84
CA ALA A 531 -0.06 -17.85 4.92
C ALA A 531 -0.82 -18.08 6.22
N ASP A 532 -0.28 -17.60 7.35
CA ASP A 532 -0.96 -17.64 8.65
C ASP A 532 -2.18 -16.72 8.72
N ALA A 533 -2.10 -15.56 8.05
CA ALA A 533 -3.12 -14.52 8.18
C ALA A 533 -4.37 -14.78 7.32
N PHE A 534 -4.20 -15.15 6.05
CA PHE A 534 -5.30 -15.23 5.08
C PHE A 534 -6.45 -16.16 5.46
N PRO A 535 -6.26 -17.34 6.07
CA PRO A 535 -7.37 -18.21 6.47
C PRO A 535 -8.37 -17.51 7.41
N HIS A 536 -7.93 -16.55 8.21
CA HIS A 536 -8.77 -15.80 9.14
C HIS A 536 -9.75 -14.80 8.49
N TYR A 537 -9.65 -14.58 7.16
CA TYR A 537 -10.68 -13.83 6.44
C TYR A 537 -12.09 -14.37 6.68
N VAL A 538 -12.23 -15.69 6.75
CA VAL A 538 -13.50 -16.40 6.83
C VAL A 538 -13.89 -16.83 8.25
N ASP A 539 -13.21 -16.30 9.26
CA ASP A 539 -13.64 -16.44 10.64
C ASP A 539 -15.06 -15.89 10.80
N GLN A 540 -15.91 -16.59 11.56
CA GLN A 540 -17.32 -16.24 11.65
C GLN A 540 -17.57 -14.79 12.08
N LYS A 541 -16.76 -14.26 13.03
CA LYS A 541 -16.85 -12.85 13.45
C LYS A 541 -16.66 -11.86 12.30
N ASN A 542 -15.75 -12.18 11.36
CA ASN A 542 -15.44 -11.34 10.21
C ASN A 542 -16.53 -11.43 9.14
N LEU A 543 -17.06 -12.64 8.89
CA LEU A 543 -18.22 -12.82 8.00
C LEU A 543 -19.44 -12.05 8.52
N ASP A 544 -19.70 -12.12 9.83
CA ASP A 544 -20.81 -11.40 10.50
C ASP A 544 -20.62 -9.87 10.41
N LEU A 545 -19.39 -9.38 10.63
CA LEU A 545 -19.05 -7.97 10.50
C LEU A 545 -19.39 -7.43 9.11
N PHE A 546 -18.87 -8.08 8.07
CA PHE A 546 -19.07 -7.63 6.70
C PHE A 546 -20.50 -7.73 6.22
N ALA A 547 -21.20 -8.81 6.60
CA ALA A 547 -22.62 -8.98 6.28
C ALA A 547 -23.49 -7.91 6.94
N LYS A 548 -23.25 -7.60 8.22
CA LYS A 548 -23.97 -6.59 8.98
C LYS A 548 -23.89 -5.19 8.37
N HIS A 549 -22.73 -4.84 7.83
CA HIS A 549 -22.46 -3.54 7.20
C HIS A 549 -22.61 -3.54 5.69
N ASN A 550 -23.05 -4.64 5.08
CA ASN A 550 -23.20 -4.82 3.64
C ASN A 550 -21.91 -4.48 2.84
N VAL A 551 -20.73 -4.73 3.42
CA VAL A 551 -19.44 -4.45 2.77
C VAL A 551 -19.05 -5.59 1.84
N TYR A 552 -19.13 -6.82 2.33
CA TYR A 552 -18.94 -8.03 1.56
C TYR A 552 -20.02 -9.07 1.85
N THR A 553 -20.36 -9.86 0.85
CA THR A 553 -21.07 -11.12 1.06
C THR A 553 -20.08 -12.21 1.48
N SER A 554 -20.58 -13.29 2.09
CA SER A 554 -19.74 -14.44 2.46
C SER A 554 -18.99 -15.01 1.24
N ALA A 555 -19.65 -15.12 0.09
CA ALA A 555 -19.01 -15.57 -1.15
C ALA A 555 -17.88 -14.64 -1.61
N GLU A 556 -18.06 -13.32 -1.52
CA GLU A 556 -17.03 -12.34 -1.87
C GLU A 556 -15.80 -12.41 -0.95
N ILE A 557 -15.98 -12.72 0.34
CA ILE A 557 -14.86 -12.89 1.27
C ILE A 557 -14.09 -14.20 0.99
N HIS A 558 -14.78 -15.33 0.80
CA HIS A 558 -14.12 -16.58 0.44
C HIS A 558 -13.32 -16.43 -0.86
N SER A 559 -13.90 -15.77 -1.86
CA SER A 559 -13.19 -15.47 -3.10
C SER A 559 -11.91 -14.67 -2.89
N ARG A 560 -11.92 -13.68 -1.99
CA ARG A 560 -10.74 -12.87 -1.71
C ARG A 560 -9.66 -13.66 -1.00
N MET A 561 -10.02 -14.49 -0.04
CA MET A 561 -9.09 -15.40 0.61
C MET A 561 -8.42 -16.32 -0.41
N GLU A 562 -9.20 -16.99 -1.26
CA GLU A 562 -8.69 -17.88 -2.30
C GLU A 562 -7.76 -17.14 -3.29
N THR A 563 -8.17 -15.94 -3.73
CA THR A 563 -7.37 -15.14 -4.67
C THR A 563 -6.04 -14.70 -4.04
N GLN A 564 -6.04 -14.32 -2.76
CA GLN A 564 -4.83 -13.90 -2.05
C GLN A 564 -3.86 -15.06 -1.80
N LEU A 565 -4.38 -16.24 -1.42
CA LEU A 565 -3.57 -17.46 -1.27
C LEU A 565 -2.97 -17.89 -2.62
N GLU A 566 -3.77 -17.85 -3.68
CA GLU A 566 -3.29 -18.18 -5.03
C GLU A 566 -2.20 -17.19 -5.51
N GLU A 567 -2.38 -15.88 -5.26
CA GLU A 567 -1.39 -14.85 -5.59
C GLU A 567 -0.09 -15.06 -4.82
N TYR A 568 -0.17 -15.31 -3.50
CA TYR A 568 0.97 -15.64 -2.65
C TYR A 568 1.77 -16.82 -3.18
N ASN A 569 1.07 -17.92 -3.49
CA ASN A 569 1.68 -19.13 -4.02
C ASN A 569 2.38 -18.90 -5.37
N LYS A 570 1.74 -18.15 -6.27
CA LYS A 570 2.29 -17.84 -7.60
C LYS A 570 3.53 -16.95 -7.50
N ILE A 571 3.53 -15.94 -6.63
CA ILE A 571 4.69 -15.05 -6.43
C ILE A 571 5.89 -15.88 -5.97
N LEU A 572 5.74 -16.67 -4.91
CA LEU A 572 6.83 -17.49 -4.38
C LEU A 572 7.29 -18.59 -5.36
N HIS A 573 6.36 -19.14 -6.15
CA HIS A 573 6.71 -20.04 -7.24
C HIS A 573 7.60 -19.36 -8.29
N ILE A 574 7.23 -18.16 -8.74
CA ILE A 574 8.01 -17.40 -9.72
C ILE A 574 9.40 -17.06 -9.15
N GLU A 575 9.49 -16.66 -7.89
CA GLU A 575 10.76 -16.37 -7.23
C GLU A 575 11.65 -17.62 -7.19
N ALA A 576 11.15 -18.77 -6.75
CA ALA A 576 11.90 -20.00 -6.68
C ALA A 576 12.39 -20.46 -8.04
N MET A 577 11.52 -20.43 -9.06
CA MET A 577 11.89 -20.81 -10.44
C MET A 577 12.92 -19.86 -11.04
N THR A 578 12.79 -18.54 -10.78
CA THR A 578 13.75 -17.52 -11.23
C THR A 578 15.12 -17.77 -10.59
N MET A 579 15.14 -18.08 -9.29
CA MET A 579 16.38 -18.39 -8.57
C MET A 579 17.09 -19.60 -9.17
N SER A 580 16.39 -20.70 -9.40
CA SER A 580 16.92 -21.90 -10.06
C SER A 580 17.45 -21.60 -11.47
N ASP A 581 16.71 -20.82 -12.26
CA ASP A 581 17.13 -20.42 -13.62
C ASP A 581 18.43 -19.63 -13.60
N MET A 582 18.55 -18.61 -12.73
CA MET A 582 19.76 -17.82 -12.57
C MET A 582 20.97 -18.66 -12.10
N VAL A 583 20.77 -19.62 -11.22
CA VAL A 583 21.85 -20.55 -10.82
C VAL A 583 22.35 -21.36 -12.00
N ARG A 584 21.44 -21.94 -12.80
CA ARG A 584 21.81 -22.84 -13.90
C ARG A 584 22.39 -22.09 -15.09
N GLU A 585 21.78 -20.97 -15.48
CA GLU A 585 22.12 -20.30 -16.73
C GLU A 585 23.17 -19.19 -16.58
N GLU A 586 23.32 -18.65 -15.38
CA GLU A 586 24.15 -17.46 -15.17
C GLU A 586 25.29 -17.72 -14.16
N ILE A 587 24.97 -18.05 -12.88
CA ILE A 587 25.96 -18.11 -11.82
C ILE A 587 26.91 -19.30 -12.01
N THR A 588 26.39 -20.51 -12.22
CA THR A 588 27.21 -21.71 -12.38
C THR A 588 28.15 -21.61 -13.59
N PRO A 589 27.72 -21.20 -14.77
CA PRO A 589 28.63 -20.98 -15.91
C PRO A 589 29.71 -19.95 -15.64
N ALA A 590 29.38 -18.86 -14.94
CA ALA A 590 30.34 -17.82 -14.58
C ALA A 590 31.41 -18.34 -13.60
N CYS A 591 31.02 -19.12 -12.60
CA CYS A 591 31.94 -19.79 -11.67
C CYS A 591 32.87 -20.77 -12.37
N ILE A 592 32.34 -21.63 -13.25
CA ILE A 592 33.14 -22.58 -14.06
C ILE A 592 34.16 -21.83 -14.95
N ALA A 593 33.78 -20.70 -15.56
CA ALA A 593 34.68 -19.89 -16.35
C ALA A 593 35.84 -19.31 -15.50
N PHE A 594 35.52 -18.84 -14.28
CA PHE A 594 36.53 -18.35 -13.36
C PHE A 594 37.44 -19.45 -12.84
N GLU A 595 36.89 -20.63 -12.50
CA GLU A 595 37.66 -21.82 -12.11
C GLU A 595 38.67 -22.23 -13.22
N ASN A 596 38.26 -22.19 -14.47
CA ASN A 596 39.11 -22.48 -15.59
C ASN A 596 40.28 -21.48 -15.70
N GLU A 597 40.05 -20.17 -15.46
CA GLU A 597 41.15 -19.16 -15.44
C GLU A 597 42.12 -19.41 -14.26
N LEU A 598 41.60 -19.73 -13.09
CA LEU A 598 42.41 -20.07 -11.92
C LEU A 598 43.25 -21.34 -12.16
N ALA A 599 42.64 -22.41 -12.66
CA ALA A 599 43.32 -23.65 -13.01
C ALA A 599 44.44 -23.44 -14.05
N GLY A 600 44.17 -22.59 -15.08
CA GLY A 600 45.18 -22.17 -16.04
C GLY A 600 46.36 -21.47 -15.38
N THR A 601 46.10 -20.53 -14.45
CA THR A 601 47.13 -19.80 -13.70
C THR A 601 47.95 -20.76 -12.80
N VAL A 602 47.32 -21.67 -12.10
CA VAL A 602 47.97 -22.70 -11.24
C VAL A 602 48.94 -23.54 -12.12
N ASN A 603 48.45 -24.01 -13.27
CA ASN A 603 49.28 -24.84 -14.16
C ASN A 603 50.46 -24.04 -14.77
N ALA A 604 50.25 -22.80 -15.16
CA ALA A 604 51.29 -21.92 -15.70
C ALA A 604 52.39 -21.64 -14.65
N LYS A 605 52.01 -21.33 -13.40
CA LYS A 605 52.96 -21.13 -12.32
C LYS A 605 53.76 -22.41 -11.98
N LYS A 606 53.10 -23.56 -11.96
CA LYS A 606 53.76 -24.85 -11.81
C LYS A 606 54.75 -25.13 -12.90
N ALA A 607 54.43 -24.87 -14.14
CA ALA A 607 55.33 -25.03 -15.30
C ALA A 607 56.53 -24.08 -15.23
N ALA A 608 56.34 -22.87 -14.69
CA ALA A 608 57.41 -21.89 -14.49
C ALA A 608 58.28 -22.12 -13.22
N GLY A 609 58.03 -23.17 -12.44
CA GLY A 609 58.75 -23.46 -11.20
C GLY A 609 58.39 -22.51 -10.04
N VAL A 610 57.31 -21.77 -10.15
CA VAL A 610 56.81 -20.88 -9.08
C VAL A 610 55.91 -21.67 -8.13
N THR A 611 56.26 -21.72 -6.86
CA THR A 611 55.42 -22.32 -5.82
C THR A 611 54.53 -21.22 -5.21
N GLY A 612 53.25 -21.26 -5.46
CA GLY A 612 52.28 -20.37 -4.85
C GLY A 612 50.93 -21.11 -4.62
N GLY A 613 50.33 -20.94 -3.42
CA GLY A 613 49.14 -21.68 -3.02
C GLY A 613 47.83 -20.87 -3.09
N MET A 614 47.92 -19.55 -3.32
CA MET A 614 46.75 -18.68 -3.23
C MET A 614 45.70 -19.03 -4.28
N GLU A 615 46.11 -19.14 -5.56
CA GLU A 615 45.19 -19.46 -6.66
C GLU A 615 44.62 -20.89 -6.55
N ALA A 616 45.45 -21.85 -6.06
CA ALA A 616 44.99 -23.22 -5.85
C ALA A 616 43.97 -23.28 -4.69
N GLY A 617 44.22 -22.53 -3.62
CA GLY A 617 43.31 -22.42 -2.48
C GLY A 617 41.98 -21.75 -2.89
N LEU A 618 42.06 -20.67 -3.68
CA LEU A 618 40.87 -19.97 -4.22
C LEU A 618 40.08 -20.88 -5.16
N LEU A 619 40.75 -21.60 -6.06
CA LEU A 619 40.11 -22.55 -6.96
C LEU A 619 39.36 -23.62 -6.17
N GLY A 620 39.96 -24.25 -5.16
CA GLY A 620 39.31 -25.24 -4.32
C GLY A 620 38.08 -24.70 -3.61
N LYS A 621 38.14 -23.48 -3.08
CA LYS A 621 37.01 -22.87 -2.39
C LYS A 621 35.88 -22.49 -3.33
N VAL A 622 36.16 -21.95 -4.51
CA VAL A 622 35.16 -21.63 -5.53
C VAL A 622 34.47 -22.91 -6.02
N SER A 623 35.25 -23.97 -6.33
CA SER A 623 34.72 -25.25 -6.76
C SER A 623 33.79 -25.88 -5.71
N GLU A 624 34.19 -25.90 -4.45
CA GLU A 624 33.34 -26.41 -3.34
C GLU A 624 32.01 -25.67 -3.25
N LEU A 625 32.05 -24.33 -3.28
CA LEU A 625 30.83 -23.51 -3.22
C LEU A 625 29.95 -23.64 -4.48
N THR A 626 30.56 -23.83 -5.66
CA THR A 626 29.83 -24.06 -6.91
C THR A 626 29.08 -25.38 -6.88
N GLU A 627 29.72 -26.45 -6.39
CA GLU A 627 29.10 -27.76 -6.20
C GLU A 627 27.95 -27.69 -5.15
N GLU A 628 28.20 -26.99 -4.02
CA GLU A 628 27.18 -26.74 -3.00
C GLU A 628 25.97 -26.00 -3.58
N LEU A 629 26.20 -24.91 -4.32
CA LEU A 629 25.15 -24.12 -4.96
C LEU A 629 24.30 -24.95 -5.93
N TYR A 630 24.96 -25.75 -6.77
CA TYR A 630 24.29 -26.59 -7.75
C TYR A 630 23.43 -27.67 -7.08
N ALA A 631 23.95 -28.31 -6.03
CA ALA A 631 23.19 -29.30 -5.24
C ALA A 631 21.98 -28.71 -4.54
N LYS A 632 22.12 -27.52 -3.95
CA LYS A 632 21.02 -26.82 -3.27
C LYS A 632 19.96 -26.32 -4.27
N SER A 633 20.35 -25.88 -5.47
CA SER A 633 19.41 -25.53 -6.52
C SER A 633 18.58 -26.75 -6.97
N ALA A 634 19.20 -27.95 -7.06
CA ALA A 634 18.45 -29.16 -7.35
C ALA A 634 17.45 -29.52 -6.22
N ALA A 635 17.85 -29.34 -4.96
CA ALA A 635 16.95 -29.54 -3.82
C ALA A 635 15.78 -28.53 -3.81
N LEU A 636 16.01 -27.28 -4.23
CA LEU A 636 14.95 -26.29 -4.43
C LEU A 636 13.95 -26.72 -5.50
N ASP A 637 14.44 -27.23 -6.65
CA ASP A 637 13.57 -27.77 -7.70
C ASP A 637 12.70 -28.93 -7.19
N GLU A 638 13.28 -29.85 -6.37
CA GLU A 638 12.53 -30.93 -5.74
C GLU A 638 11.47 -30.42 -4.76
N ALA A 639 11.81 -29.40 -3.95
CA ALA A 639 10.88 -28.76 -3.02
C ALA A 639 9.70 -28.13 -3.77
N VAL A 640 9.97 -27.39 -4.86
CA VAL A 640 8.92 -26.79 -5.69
C VAL A 640 8.02 -27.85 -6.33
N ALA A 641 8.60 -28.96 -6.81
CA ALA A 641 7.83 -30.07 -7.39
C ALA A 641 6.93 -30.80 -6.40
N ALA A 642 7.22 -30.70 -5.10
CA ALA A 642 6.46 -31.35 -4.02
C ALA A 642 5.35 -30.46 -3.43
N VAL A 643 5.15 -29.24 -3.94
CA VAL A 643 4.09 -28.31 -3.47
C VAL A 643 2.71 -28.95 -3.67
N PRO A 644 1.83 -28.94 -2.65
CA PRO A 644 0.44 -29.37 -2.79
C PRO A 644 -0.29 -28.59 -3.89
N THR A 645 -1.03 -29.29 -4.76
CA THR A 645 -1.72 -28.66 -5.90
C THR A 645 -3.24 -28.62 -5.76
N ASP A 646 -3.77 -29.22 -4.71
CA ASP A 646 -5.21 -29.42 -4.46
C ASP A 646 -5.78 -28.45 -3.41
N ASP A 647 -4.93 -27.68 -2.73
CA ASP A 647 -5.32 -26.84 -1.60
C ASP A 647 -4.37 -25.64 -1.51
N ASN A 648 -4.89 -24.42 -1.76
CA ASN A 648 -4.10 -23.19 -1.77
C ASN A 648 -3.53 -22.84 -0.40
N GLU A 649 -4.22 -23.15 0.70
CA GLU A 649 -3.76 -22.88 2.06
C GLU A 649 -2.58 -23.78 2.42
N LYS A 650 -2.69 -25.09 2.16
CA LYS A 650 -1.57 -26.02 2.35
C LYS A 650 -0.37 -25.65 1.47
N ALA A 651 -0.62 -25.25 0.24
CA ALA A 651 0.43 -24.77 -0.65
C ALA A 651 1.13 -23.54 -0.09
N ALA A 652 0.38 -22.55 0.44
CA ALA A 652 0.93 -21.34 1.00
C ALA A 652 1.85 -21.62 2.20
N HIS A 653 1.42 -22.47 3.12
CA HIS A 653 2.27 -22.89 4.24
C HIS A 653 3.50 -23.67 3.76
N TYR A 654 3.36 -24.53 2.76
CA TYR A 654 4.49 -25.26 2.21
C TYR A 654 5.50 -24.32 1.52
N TYR A 655 5.03 -23.35 0.77
CA TYR A 655 5.91 -22.31 0.20
C TYR A 655 6.65 -21.55 1.28
N HIS A 656 5.94 -21.11 2.31
CA HIS A 656 6.54 -20.38 3.42
C HIS A 656 7.57 -21.22 4.19
N ASP A 657 7.22 -22.41 4.61
CA ASP A 657 8.03 -23.19 5.55
C ASP A 657 9.18 -23.97 4.86
N VAL A 658 8.96 -24.43 3.61
CA VAL A 658 9.89 -25.29 2.91
C VAL A 658 10.57 -24.59 1.75
N VAL A 659 9.82 -23.96 0.86
CA VAL A 659 10.40 -23.40 -0.38
C VAL A 659 11.24 -22.16 -0.05
N ILE A 660 10.78 -21.23 0.79
CA ILE A 660 11.57 -20.05 1.22
C ILE A 660 12.85 -20.52 1.91
N SER A 661 12.78 -21.50 2.82
CA SER A 661 13.98 -22.05 3.46
C SER A 661 14.98 -22.62 2.45
N ALA A 662 14.49 -23.34 1.44
CA ALA A 662 15.34 -23.86 0.37
C ALA A 662 15.96 -22.74 -0.50
N MET A 663 15.21 -21.66 -0.74
CA MET A 663 15.73 -20.47 -1.44
C MET A 663 16.86 -19.79 -0.66
N ASP A 664 16.71 -19.65 0.67
CA ASP A 664 17.76 -19.09 1.54
C ASP A 664 19.03 -19.97 1.51
N GLU A 665 18.86 -21.29 1.49
CA GLU A 665 19.98 -22.20 1.36
C GLU A 665 20.70 -22.08 0.01
N VAL A 666 20.01 -21.83 -1.09
CA VAL A 666 20.59 -21.55 -2.41
C VAL A 666 21.33 -20.22 -2.41
N ARG A 667 20.74 -19.17 -1.82
CA ARG A 667 21.32 -17.84 -1.76
C ARG A 667 22.67 -17.82 -1.02
N ALA A 668 22.79 -18.54 0.08
CA ALA A 668 23.96 -18.47 0.96
C ALA A 668 25.31 -18.78 0.27
N PRO A 669 25.48 -19.86 -0.52
CA PRO A 669 26.70 -20.09 -1.29
C PRO A 669 26.85 -19.14 -2.47
N ALA A 670 25.77 -18.70 -3.13
CA ALA A 670 25.83 -17.75 -4.24
C ALA A 670 26.38 -16.38 -3.81
N ASP A 671 25.91 -15.83 -2.69
CA ASP A 671 26.38 -14.55 -2.16
C ASP A 671 27.85 -14.63 -1.71
N LYS A 672 28.32 -15.79 -1.24
CA LYS A 672 29.75 -16.05 -0.99
C LYS A 672 30.56 -16.08 -2.27
N LEU A 673 30.04 -16.70 -3.32
CA LEU A 673 30.69 -16.77 -4.65
C LEU A 673 30.81 -15.39 -5.27
N GLU A 674 29.81 -14.51 -5.12
CA GLU A 674 29.86 -13.13 -5.58
C GLU A 674 31.10 -12.39 -5.03
N GLY A 675 31.41 -12.62 -3.75
CA GLY A 675 32.62 -12.04 -3.12
C GLY A 675 33.97 -12.66 -3.52
N LEU A 676 33.97 -13.80 -4.19
CA LEU A 676 35.18 -14.51 -4.58
C LEU A 676 35.47 -14.51 -6.09
N VAL A 677 34.41 -14.58 -6.89
CA VAL A 677 34.48 -14.59 -8.35
C VAL A 677 34.83 -13.20 -8.86
N GLY A 678 35.84 -13.11 -9.75
CA GLY A 678 36.26 -11.82 -10.28
C GLY A 678 35.12 -11.10 -11.02
N LYS A 679 35.02 -9.78 -10.81
CA LYS A 679 33.93 -8.92 -11.34
C LYS A 679 33.68 -9.11 -12.85
N LYS A 680 34.72 -9.38 -13.66
CA LYS A 680 34.57 -9.63 -15.10
C LYS A 680 33.81 -10.93 -15.45
N PHE A 681 33.68 -11.86 -14.48
CA PHE A 681 32.98 -13.13 -14.64
C PHE A 681 31.59 -13.11 -14.05
N TRP A 682 31.38 -12.33 -12.94
CA TRP A 682 30.09 -12.28 -12.28
C TRP A 682 29.00 -11.78 -13.23
N PRO A 683 27.87 -12.50 -13.39
CA PRO A 683 27.00 -12.35 -14.55
C PRO A 683 26.07 -11.13 -14.50
N PHE A 684 25.84 -10.54 -13.34
CA PHE A 684 24.91 -9.44 -13.16
C PHE A 684 25.44 -8.37 -12.18
N PRO A 685 24.87 -7.14 -12.17
CA PRO A 685 25.24 -6.06 -11.26
C PRO A 685 25.08 -6.45 -9.79
N THR A 686 26.08 -6.13 -8.99
CA THR A 686 26.09 -6.34 -7.54
C THR A 686 25.37 -5.21 -6.81
N TYR A 687 25.11 -5.38 -5.50
CA TYR A 687 24.57 -4.29 -4.67
C TYR A 687 25.45 -3.03 -4.69
N SER A 688 26.77 -3.19 -4.76
CA SER A 688 27.69 -2.04 -4.93
C SER A 688 27.44 -1.26 -6.22
N ASP A 689 27.10 -1.95 -7.30
CA ASP A 689 26.79 -1.32 -8.58
C ASP A 689 25.43 -0.62 -8.57
N ILE A 690 24.41 -1.25 -8.00
CA ILE A 690 23.01 -0.78 -8.02
C ILE A 690 22.76 0.34 -7.01
N LEU A 691 23.18 0.16 -5.77
CA LEU A 691 22.76 1.02 -4.64
C LEU A 691 23.54 2.33 -4.53
N PHE A 692 24.73 2.43 -5.11
CA PHE A 692 25.62 3.57 -4.90
C PHE A 692 25.92 4.39 -6.18
N TYR A 693 25.44 3.99 -7.32
CA TYR A 693 25.74 4.62 -8.60
C TYR A 693 24.77 5.73 -9.03
N VAL A 694 23.61 5.80 -8.42
CA VAL A 694 22.52 6.75 -8.75
C VAL A 694 22.72 8.09 -8.06
#